data_5f7ed4e64d892aebfdd36105dc186cda
#
_entry.id   5f7ed4e64d892aebfdd36105dc186cda
#
_cell.length_a   1.000
_cell.length_b   1.000
_cell.length_c   1.000
_cell.angle_alpha   90.00
_cell.angle_beta   90.00
_cell.angle_gamma   90.00
#
_symmetry.space_group_name_H-M   'P 1'
#
loop_
_entity.id
_entity.type
_entity.pdbx_description
1 polymer ?
#
loop_
_entity_poly.entity_id
_entity_poly.type
_entity_poly.pdbx_seq_one_letter_code
_entity_poly.pdbx_strand_id
1 'polypeptide(L)'
;MKHTKDGKNLNALLRRAMLGVLDIMLFALANCSICYLTMSGHIMATDYKYMIFNYLHFGLTSVLLVGINSAFGLYRSVWYFAGSDEIVKSFLGALVNAVQLFLCDRLLFAKVLHTKGYLPYYAYILFFVLMFVATLIPRIGYRILRRYVHNLVGRRDGQKRIMIVGAGFMGNFIIDELRNGHYREGRPVIALDDNPAKYKKRINGVKIVGICDDLPRLTEKYKIDEIIFCIPSAAPARRRDLVNLAMGTKANVKISPSVQEFWENGNGAQRIRNVEISDLLSRPEVTLDKKICRYLIGKTILVTGGGGSIGSEICMQVARYNPDKIVIFDIYENCAFELFNALNEKYNGEIDVYVRIGSVRDTKRLDEVFAEFHPDVVFHAAAHKHVPLMETSPCEAVKNNVFGTYNVAVAADKFKVPKMVILSTDKAVNPTNVMGATKRLTEIIIQYMNTVSQNTRYAAVRFGNVLGSHGSVIPIFQHQIAQGGPVCVTHKDITRYFMTIPEAAQLVCQAGGLALGGEVFVLDMGEPVKIIDLAKNLIRLSGFTEGEIPIKITGLRPGEKLYEELAMEEEMQSRQRTANKKIFVTQPVEIDKDRFAAMLEDLANITPETVRTVLMRYVPNYHPAPPEQGNTHKGN
;
A
#
# COMPACT_ATOMS: atom_id res chain seq x y z
N MET A 1 32.10 -15.84 -1.06
CA MET A 1 30.89 -16.12 -0.27
C MET A 1 30.88 -17.45 0.54
N LYS A 2 31.90 -18.31 0.51
CA LYS A 2 31.96 -19.56 1.32
C LYS A 2 32.47 -19.36 2.75
N HIS A 3 33.35 -18.39 3.02
CA HIS A 3 33.93 -18.16 4.36
C HIS A 3 32.99 -17.60 5.45
N THR A 4 31.83 -17.07 5.10
CA THR A 4 30.87 -16.50 6.09
C THR A 4 29.82 -17.51 6.58
N LYS A 5 29.63 -18.65 5.92
CA LYS A 5 28.70 -19.71 6.36
C LYS A 5 29.30 -20.57 7.47
N ASP A 6 30.61 -20.86 7.42
CA ASP A 6 31.29 -21.71 8.43
C ASP A 6 31.42 -21.02 9.78
N GLY A 7 31.68 -19.71 9.82
CA GLY A 7 31.75 -18.95 11.08
C GLY A 7 30.38 -18.84 11.80
N LYS A 8 29.28 -18.76 11.06
CA LYS A 8 27.93 -18.73 11.66
C LYS A 8 27.51 -20.09 12.23
N ASN A 9 27.92 -21.17 11.58
CA ASN A 9 27.63 -22.53 12.06
C ASN A 9 28.45 -22.87 13.33
N LEU A 10 29.71 -22.45 13.40
CA LEU A 10 30.57 -22.65 14.57
C LEU A 10 30.03 -21.91 15.80
N ASN A 11 29.61 -20.66 15.66
CA ASN A 11 29.02 -19.89 16.75
C ASN A 11 27.68 -20.49 17.24
N ALA A 12 26.89 -21.06 16.36
CA ALA A 12 25.63 -21.75 16.72
C ALA A 12 25.91 -23.07 17.47
N LEU A 13 26.97 -23.80 17.10
CA LEU A 13 27.37 -25.03 17.75
C LEU A 13 27.94 -24.73 19.17
N LEU A 14 28.86 -23.77 19.29
CA LEU A 14 29.43 -23.31 20.56
C LEU A 14 28.30 -22.85 21.51
N ARG A 15 27.33 -22.11 21.05
CA ARG A 15 26.21 -21.67 21.85
C ARG A 15 25.38 -22.85 22.37
N ARG A 16 25.09 -23.87 21.54
CA ARG A 16 24.37 -25.08 21.96
C ARG A 16 25.14 -25.86 23.02
N ALA A 17 26.45 -26.00 22.85
CA ALA A 17 27.32 -26.64 23.81
C ALA A 17 27.34 -25.90 25.16
N MET A 18 27.48 -24.57 25.15
CA MET A 18 27.43 -23.75 26.38
C MET A 18 26.10 -23.90 27.13
N LEU A 19 24.98 -23.97 26.41
CA LEU A 19 23.66 -24.17 27.02
C LEU A 19 23.50 -25.56 27.62
N GLY A 20 24.03 -26.60 26.97
CA GLY A 20 24.06 -27.95 27.51
C GLY A 20 24.90 -28.03 28.80
N VAL A 21 26.07 -27.38 28.82
CA VAL A 21 26.91 -27.29 30.01
C VAL A 21 26.20 -26.54 31.15
N LEU A 22 25.50 -25.43 30.84
CA LEU A 22 24.71 -24.70 31.82
C LEU A 22 23.60 -25.55 32.42
N ASP A 23 22.85 -26.27 31.59
CA ASP A 23 21.76 -27.16 32.04
C ASP A 23 22.33 -28.30 32.93
N ILE A 24 23.51 -28.87 32.61
CA ILE A 24 24.20 -29.86 33.45
C ILE A 24 24.60 -29.26 34.80
N MET A 25 25.15 -28.04 34.83
CA MET A 25 25.49 -27.36 36.08
C MET A 25 24.26 -27.11 36.96
N LEU A 26 23.17 -26.65 36.36
CA LEU A 26 21.90 -26.41 37.04
C LEU A 26 21.29 -27.73 37.55
N PHE A 27 21.41 -28.80 36.77
CA PHE A 27 21.03 -30.16 37.21
C PHE A 27 21.86 -30.66 38.40
N ALA A 28 23.19 -30.48 38.35
CA ALA A 28 24.06 -30.81 39.45
C ALA A 28 23.67 -30.06 40.73
N LEU A 29 23.40 -28.78 40.61
CA LEU A 29 22.98 -27.93 41.73
C LEU A 29 21.64 -28.36 42.31
N ALA A 30 20.65 -28.66 41.45
CA ALA A 30 19.35 -29.18 41.86
C ALA A 30 19.47 -30.54 42.57
N ASN A 31 20.30 -31.44 42.04
CA ASN A 31 20.51 -32.77 42.60
C ASN A 31 21.23 -32.69 43.95
N CYS A 32 22.30 -31.89 44.08
CA CYS A 32 22.98 -31.64 45.35
C CYS A 32 22.03 -31.02 46.38
N SER A 33 21.20 -30.07 46.01
CA SER A 33 20.21 -29.45 46.89
C SER A 33 19.20 -30.48 47.42
N ILE A 34 18.73 -31.37 46.56
CA ILE A 34 17.79 -32.43 46.95
C ILE A 34 18.47 -33.46 47.88
N CYS A 35 19.69 -33.89 47.54
CA CYS A 35 20.42 -34.81 48.39
C CYS A 35 20.67 -34.20 49.79
N TYR A 36 21.07 -32.92 49.87
CA TYR A 36 21.23 -32.22 51.13
C TYR A 36 19.93 -32.16 51.95
N LEU A 37 18.82 -31.82 51.34
CA LEU A 37 17.51 -31.71 51.99
C LEU A 37 16.95 -33.07 52.42
N THR A 38 17.22 -34.14 51.67
CA THR A 38 16.67 -35.48 51.96
C THR A 38 17.49 -36.26 52.95
N MET A 39 18.80 -35.98 53.09
CA MET A 39 19.68 -36.72 53.95
C MET A 39 19.88 -36.05 55.33
N SER A 40 19.06 -35.08 55.72
CA SER A 40 19.09 -34.42 57.04
C SER A 40 20.48 -33.95 57.48
N GLY A 41 21.32 -33.51 56.57
CA GLY A 41 22.68 -33.03 56.85
C GLY A 41 23.73 -34.13 57.14
N HIS A 42 23.35 -35.42 57.15
CA HIS A 42 24.32 -36.52 57.28
C HIS A 42 24.96 -36.86 55.94
N ILE A 43 25.79 -35.95 55.40
CA ILE A 43 26.70 -36.23 54.30
C ILE A 43 27.97 -36.88 54.89
N MET A 44 27.85 -38.09 55.35
CA MET A 44 29.00 -38.93 55.56
C MET A 44 28.81 -40.22 54.76
N ALA A 45 29.04 -40.13 53.49
CA ALA A 45 29.21 -41.32 52.67
C ALA A 45 30.60 -41.87 52.94
N THR A 46 30.71 -42.65 53.98
CA THR A 46 31.93 -43.43 54.30
C THR A 46 32.03 -44.69 53.44
N ASP A 47 31.06 -45.00 52.64
CA ASP A 47 31.06 -46.18 51.79
C ASP A 47 31.44 -45.82 50.35
N TYR A 48 32.63 -46.30 49.91
CA TYR A 48 33.19 -46.07 48.57
C TYR A 48 32.27 -46.51 47.42
N LYS A 49 31.52 -47.59 47.62
CA LYS A 49 30.53 -48.08 46.65
C LYS A 49 29.42 -47.05 46.42
N TYR A 50 29.06 -46.33 47.44
CA TYR A 50 28.04 -45.28 47.40
C TYR A 50 28.44 -44.06 46.61
N MET A 51 29.72 -43.66 46.74
CA MET A 51 30.26 -42.54 45.96
C MET A 51 30.32 -42.86 44.46
N ILE A 52 30.87 -44.02 44.10
CA ILE A 52 30.93 -44.47 42.68
C ILE A 52 29.53 -44.52 42.07
N PHE A 53 28.57 -45.02 42.81
CA PHE A 53 27.20 -45.09 42.40
C PHE A 53 26.60 -43.71 42.11
N ASN A 54 26.77 -42.74 43.00
CA ASN A 54 26.28 -41.39 42.81
C ASN A 54 26.94 -40.70 41.59
N TYR A 55 28.23 -40.93 41.33
CA TYR A 55 28.89 -40.41 40.15
C TYR A 55 28.36 -41.03 38.84
N LEU A 56 28.16 -42.34 38.82
CA LEU A 56 27.60 -43.06 37.66
C LEU A 56 26.13 -42.65 37.40
N HIS A 57 25.34 -42.54 38.47
CA HIS A 57 23.96 -42.08 38.40
C HIS A 57 23.88 -40.65 37.86
N PHE A 58 24.70 -39.74 38.40
CA PHE A 58 24.78 -38.35 37.94
C PHE A 58 25.25 -38.26 36.48
N GLY A 59 26.24 -39.04 36.08
CA GLY A 59 26.74 -39.05 34.71
C GLY A 59 25.67 -39.50 33.70
N LEU A 60 25.04 -40.63 33.98
CA LEU A 60 23.98 -41.20 33.12
C LEU A 60 22.76 -40.27 33.00
N THR A 61 22.30 -39.75 34.12
CA THR A 61 21.12 -38.88 34.18
C THR A 61 21.40 -37.51 33.53
N SER A 62 22.65 -36.98 33.62
CA SER A 62 23.05 -35.75 32.92
C SER A 62 23.06 -35.91 31.41
N VAL A 63 23.55 -37.04 30.88
CA VAL A 63 23.53 -37.32 29.45
C VAL A 63 22.08 -37.42 28.91
N LEU A 64 21.23 -38.14 29.63
CA LEU A 64 19.82 -38.27 29.29
C LEU A 64 19.08 -36.94 29.35
N LEU A 65 19.37 -36.10 30.36
CA LEU A 65 18.83 -34.74 30.48
C LEU A 65 19.12 -33.88 29.24
N VAL A 66 20.38 -33.87 28.78
CA VAL A 66 20.78 -33.11 27.59
C VAL A 66 20.05 -33.65 26.34
N GLY A 67 19.95 -34.99 26.25
CA GLY A 67 19.19 -35.65 25.16
C GLY A 67 17.71 -35.24 25.14
N ILE A 68 17.03 -35.29 26.27
CA ILE A 68 15.64 -34.91 26.45
C ILE A 68 15.44 -33.43 26.10
N ASN A 69 16.23 -32.55 26.68
CA ASN A 69 16.14 -31.10 26.40
C ASN A 69 16.43 -30.76 24.92
N SER A 70 17.32 -31.54 24.28
CA SER A 70 17.59 -31.41 22.83
C SER A 70 16.41 -31.86 22.00
N ALA A 71 15.74 -32.95 22.37
CA ALA A 71 14.55 -33.48 21.69
C ALA A 71 13.37 -32.49 21.75
N PHE A 72 13.16 -31.82 22.89
CA PHE A 72 12.19 -30.74 23.04
C PHE A 72 12.61 -29.43 22.34
N GLY A 73 13.78 -29.39 21.70
CA GLY A 73 14.25 -28.24 20.93
C GLY A 73 14.71 -27.05 21.78
N LEU A 74 14.92 -27.25 23.11
CA LEU A 74 15.32 -26.18 24.03
C LEU A 74 16.68 -25.53 23.69
N TYR A 75 17.54 -26.20 22.92
CA TYR A 75 18.82 -25.67 22.43
C TYR A 75 18.75 -25.07 21.02
N ARG A 76 17.61 -25.21 20.32
CA ARG A 76 17.40 -24.64 18.98
C ARG A 76 16.66 -23.32 19.01
N SER A 77 16.02 -22.98 20.13
CA SER A 77 15.22 -21.77 20.24
C SER A 77 16.09 -20.50 20.26
N VAL A 78 15.57 -19.45 19.64
CA VAL A 78 16.19 -18.13 19.67
C VAL A 78 15.59 -17.38 20.86
N TRP A 79 16.37 -17.22 21.95
CA TRP A 79 15.90 -16.60 23.20
C TRP A 79 15.38 -15.17 23.05
N TYR A 80 15.69 -14.56 21.91
CA TYR A 80 15.15 -13.25 21.53
C TYR A 80 13.62 -13.24 21.42
N PHE A 81 13.04 -14.35 20.94
CA PHE A 81 11.60 -14.52 20.74
C PHE A 81 10.95 -15.47 21.75
N ALA A 82 11.65 -15.78 22.87
CA ALA A 82 11.11 -16.68 23.88
C ALA A 82 9.70 -16.21 24.34
N GLY A 83 8.69 -17.02 24.11
CA GLY A 83 7.29 -16.74 24.39
C GLY A 83 6.63 -17.86 25.21
N SER A 84 5.31 -18.00 25.09
CA SER A 84 4.51 -19.06 25.73
C SER A 84 4.98 -20.47 25.38
N ASP A 85 5.43 -20.68 24.13
CA ASP A 85 5.94 -21.98 23.66
C ASP A 85 7.16 -22.46 24.44
N GLU A 86 8.06 -21.55 24.85
CA GLU A 86 9.24 -21.89 25.62
C GLU A 86 8.89 -22.29 27.06
N ILE A 87 7.83 -21.71 27.63
CA ILE A 87 7.31 -22.10 28.94
C ILE A 87 6.79 -23.53 28.87
N VAL A 88 6.00 -23.86 27.84
CA VAL A 88 5.43 -25.21 27.63
C VAL A 88 6.55 -26.23 27.41
N LYS A 89 7.54 -25.93 26.56
CA LYS A 89 8.68 -26.83 26.31
C LYS A 89 9.53 -27.06 27.55
N SER A 90 9.80 -26.00 28.35
CA SER A 90 10.54 -26.11 29.60
C SER A 90 9.77 -26.94 30.63
N PHE A 91 8.45 -26.78 30.70
CA PHE A 91 7.59 -27.58 31.59
C PHE A 91 7.61 -29.06 31.21
N LEU A 92 7.37 -29.38 29.93
CA LEU A 92 7.37 -30.76 29.44
C LEU A 92 8.76 -31.40 29.57
N GLY A 93 9.83 -30.66 29.24
CA GLY A 93 11.20 -31.12 29.42
C GLY A 93 11.53 -31.44 30.87
N ALA A 94 11.17 -30.56 31.81
CA ALA A 94 11.37 -30.79 33.24
C ALA A 94 10.53 -31.99 33.75
N LEU A 95 9.31 -32.16 33.28
CA LEU A 95 8.45 -33.29 33.65
C LEU A 95 9.05 -34.61 33.18
N VAL A 96 9.46 -34.72 31.92
CA VAL A 96 10.11 -35.93 31.39
C VAL A 96 11.43 -36.24 32.10
N ASN A 97 12.22 -35.20 32.42
CA ASN A 97 13.44 -35.38 33.19
C ASN A 97 13.18 -35.90 34.63
N ALA A 98 12.12 -35.42 35.27
CA ALA A 98 11.72 -35.92 36.59
C ALA A 98 11.25 -37.39 36.55
N VAL A 99 10.46 -37.75 35.52
CA VAL A 99 10.05 -39.17 35.29
C VAL A 99 11.26 -40.01 34.95
N GLN A 100 12.22 -39.56 34.15
CA GLN A 100 13.45 -40.24 33.83
C GLN A 100 14.27 -40.51 35.10
N LEU A 101 14.42 -39.50 35.98
CA LEU A 101 15.12 -39.61 37.23
C LEU A 101 14.46 -40.67 38.12
N PHE A 102 13.12 -40.65 38.23
CA PHE A 102 12.35 -41.64 38.97
C PHE A 102 12.56 -43.08 38.44
N LEU A 103 12.48 -43.26 37.11
CA LEU A 103 12.68 -44.54 36.48
C LEU A 103 14.11 -45.06 36.67
N CYS A 104 15.10 -44.22 36.50
CA CYS A 104 16.50 -44.59 36.76
C CYS A 104 16.68 -45.04 38.20
N ASP A 105 16.17 -44.26 39.16
CA ASP A 105 16.31 -44.57 40.58
C ASP A 105 15.58 -45.85 40.99
N ARG A 106 14.33 -46.02 40.58
CA ARG A 106 13.49 -47.14 41.01
C ARG A 106 13.70 -48.44 40.23
N LEU A 107 13.98 -48.38 38.93
CA LEU A 107 14.06 -49.56 38.07
C LEU A 107 15.51 -50.00 37.85
N LEU A 108 16.41 -49.08 37.57
CA LEU A 108 17.80 -49.44 37.27
C LEU A 108 18.63 -49.66 38.54
N PHE A 109 18.57 -48.75 39.48
CA PHE A 109 19.44 -48.78 40.66
C PHE A 109 18.87 -49.61 41.80
N ALA A 110 17.58 -49.60 42.05
CA ALA A 110 16.95 -50.48 43.05
C ALA A 110 17.14 -51.95 42.73
N LYS A 111 17.10 -52.34 41.45
CA LYS A 111 17.30 -53.75 41.02
C LYS A 111 18.78 -54.16 41.04
N VAL A 112 19.71 -53.25 40.67
CA VAL A 112 21.13 -53.57 40.56
C VAL A 112 21.80 -53.62 41.93
N LEU A 113 21.38 -52.78 42.89
CA LEU A 113 21.99 -52.68 44.22
C LEU A 113 21.21 -53.31 45.35
N HIS A 114 20.04 -53.95 45.04
CA HIS A 114 19.14 -54.55 46.04
C HIS A 114 18.73 -53.60 47.17
N THR A 115 18.73 -52.27 46.93
CA THR A 115 18.34 -51.25 47.91
C THR A 115 16.90 -50.82 47.67
N LYS A 116 16.16 -50.48 48.74
CA LYS A 116 14.86 -49.78 48.59
C LYS A 116 15.16 -48.39 48.08
N GLY A 117 14.52 -47.99 46.98
CA GLY A 117 14.70 -46.77 46.21
C GLY A 117 15.21 -45.55 47.00
N TYR A 118 16.16 -44.88 46.45
CA TYR A 118 17.07 -43.97 47.11
C TYR A 118 16.43 -42.68 47.56
N LEU A 119 15.58 -42.06 46.67
CA LEU A 119 14.97 -40.76 46.95
C LEU A 119 13.53 -40.93 47.43
N PRO A 120 13.07 -40.17 48.43
CA PRO A 120 11.66 -40.14 48.82
C PRO A 120 10.85 -39.50 47.70
N TYR A 121 9.53 -39.85 47.58
CA TYR A 121 8.70 -39.41 46.47
C TYR A 121 8.61 -37.89 46.30
N TYR A 122 8.62 -37.14 47.39
CA TYR A 122 8.61 -35.68 47.34
C TYR A 122 9.86 -35.08 46.66
N ALA A 123 10.98 -35.79 46.67
CA ALA A 123 12.20 -35.35 46.04
C ALA A 123 12.10 -35.24 44.52
N TYR A 124 11.32 -36.14 43.86
CA TYR A 124 11.09 -36.05 42.41
C TYR A 124 10.20 -34.88 42.04
N ILE A 125 9.22 -34.56 42.90
CA ILE A 125 8.39 -33.35 42.74
C ILE A 125 9.24 -32.09 42.90
N LEU A 126 10.08 -32.05 43.93
CA LEU A 126 11.01 -30.95 44.17
C LEU A 126 11.98 -30.79 43.00
N PHE A 127 12.50 -31.91 42.48
CA PHE A 127 13.37 -31.92 41.30
C PHE A 127 12.68 -31.34 40.07
N PHE A 128 11.44 -31.76 39.80
CA PHE A 128 10.67 -31.17 38.72
C PHE A 128 10.54 -29.67 38.84
N VAL A 129 10.16 -29.14 40.00
CA VAL A 129 10.00 -27.71 40.23
C VAL A 129 11.33 -26.96 40.04
N LEU A 130 12.41 -27.46 40.64
CA LEU A 130 13.76 -26.86 40.54
C LEU A 130 14.25 -26.85 39.09
N MET A 131 14.08 -27.94 38.35
CA MET A 131 14.50 -28.04 36.95
C MET A 131 13.64 -27.17 36.03
N PHE A 132 12.35 -27.08 36.26
CA PHE A 132 11.49 -26.17 35.51
C PHE A 132 11.91 -24.70 35.69
N VAL A 133 12.12 -24.29 36.94
CA VAL A 133 12.57 -22.93 37.25
C VAL A 133 13.99 -22.69 36.73
N ALA A 134 14.92 -23.64 36.89
CA ALA A 134 16.30 -23.54 36.43
C ALA A 134 16.41 -23.43 34.90
N THR A 135 15.59 -24.16 34.15
CA THR A 135 15.56 -24.06 32.68
C THR A 135 14.87 -22.80 32.18
N LEU A 136 13.91 -22.26 32.92
CA LEU A 136 13.08 -21.11 32.53
C LEU A 136 13.79 -19.75 32.79
N ILE A 137 14.42 -19.64 33.99
CA ILE A 137 15.07 -18.38 34.45
C ILE A 137 16.12 -17.86 33.46
N PRO A 138 17.09 -18.63 32.98
CA PRO A 138 18.11 -18.10 32.06
C PRO A 138 17.49 -17.62 30.73
N ARG A 139 16.45 -18.30 30.24
CA ARG A 139 15.80 -18.02 28.97
C ARG A 139 14.96 -16.74 29.03
N ILE A 140 14.13 -16.60 30.04
CA ILE A 140 13.31 -15.40 30.26
C ILE A 140 14.17 -14.25 30.84
N GLY A 141 15.07 -14.55 31.75
CA GLY A 141 15.96 -13.57 32.38
C GLY A 141 16.82 -12.84 31.36
N TYR A 142 17.42 -13.56 30.42
CA TYR A 142 18.17 -12.95 29.31
C TYR A 142 17.33 -11.96 28.51
N ARG A 143 16.07 -12.31 28.21
CA ARG A 143 15.13 -11.42 27.51
C ARG A 143 14.83 -10.16 28.33
N ILE A 144 14.55 -10.31 29.62
CA ILE A 144 14.26 -9.20 30.53
C ILE A 144 15.47 -8.30 30.69
N LEU A 145 16.64 -8.91 30.97
CA LEU A 145 17.92 -8.17 31.18
C LEU A 145 18.29 -7.39 29.92
N ARG A 146 18.21 -7.99 28.76
CA ARG A 146 18.49 -7.32 27.49
C ARG A 146 17.55 -6.15 27.23
N ARG A 147 16.23 -6.33 27.49
CA ARG A 147 15.27 -5.23 27.42
C ARG A 147 15.62 -4.09 28.38
N TYR A 148 16.04 -4.44 29.59
CA TYR A 148 16.39 -3.46 30.60
C TYR A 148 17.67 -2.70 30.24
N VAL A 149 18.72 -3.41 29.83
CA VAL A 149 20.00 -2.82 29.38
C VAL A 149 19.78 -1.95 28.14
N HIS A 150 19.00 -2.41 27.18
CA HIS A 150 18.71 -1.62 25.96
C HIS A 150 17.96 -0.33 26.29
N ASN A 151 17.07 -0.35 27.27
CA ASN A 151 16.36 0.84 27.76
C ASN A 151 17.27 1.81 28.53
N LEU A 152 18.33 1.32 29.19
CA LEU A 152 19.31 2.14 29.91
C LEU A 152 20.38 2.75 28.99
N VAL A 153 20.88 1.94 28.05
CA VAL A 153 21.94 2.35 27.09
C VAL A 153 21.36 3.21 25.95
N GLY A 154 20.06 3.12 25.68
CA GLY A 154 19.36 3.81 24.60
C GLY A 154 19.12 5.32 24.82
N ARG A 155 19.62 5.93 25.90
CA ARG A 155 19.58 7.39 26.08
C ARG A 155 20.72 8.05 25.27
N ARG A 156 20.53 8.19 23.96
CA ARG A 156 21.37 9.09 23.15
C ARG A 156 20.68 10.45 23.12
N ASP A 157 21.36 11.48 23.59
CA ASP A 157 20.95 12.87 23.37
C ASP A 157 20.91 13.14 21.87
N GLY A 158 19.81 13.73 21.38
CA GLY A 158 19.60 14.02 19.96
C GLY A 158 18.61 13.12 19.22
N GLN A 159 18.02 12.09 19.85
CA GLN A 159 16.97 11.29 19.19
C GLN A 159 15.64 12.03 19.12
N LYS A 160 14.97 12.00 17.94
CA LYS A 160 13.62 12.55 17.75
C LYS A 160 12.62 11.96 18.74
N ARG A 161 11.78 12.81 19.29
CA ARG A 161 10.71 12.43 20.24
C ARG A 161 9.46 12.10 19.45
N ILE A 162 9.01 10.86 19.50
CA ILE A 162 7.91 10.34 18.67
C ILE A 162 6.64 10.19 19.49
N MET A 163 5.52 10.71 18.96
CA MET A 163 4.16 10.44 19.42
C MET A 163 3.53 9.38 18.51
N ILE A 164 2.90 8.36 19.10
CA ILE A 164 2.13 7.35 18.38
C ILE A 164 0.65 7.65 18.51
N VAL A 165 -0.04 7.80 17.39
CA VAL A 165 -1.51 7.99 17.34
C VAL A 165 -2.17 6.67 16.95
N GLY A 166 -2.88 6.07 17.90
CA GLY A 166 -3.45 4.72 17.78
C GLY A 166 -2.63 3.67 18.54
N ALA A 167 -3.14 3.23 19.70
CA ALA A 167 -2.55 2.18 20.54
C ALA A 167 -3.22 0.81 20.28
N GLY A 168 -3.49 0.49 19.02
CA GLY A 168 -3.96 -0.81 18.54
C GLY A 168 -2.81 -1.75 18.18
N PHE A 169 -3.10 -2.76 17.34
CA PHE A 169 -2.11 -3.73 16.86
C PHE A 169 -0.92 -3.04 16.17
N MET A 170 -1.19 -2.15 15.20
CA MET A 170 -0.13 -1.43 14.48
C MET A 170 0.68 -0.51 15.39
N GLY A 171 0.03 0.21 16.30
CA GLY A 171 0.74 1.05 17.28
C GLY A 171 1.66 0.24 18.19
N ASN A 172 1.20 -0.93 18.65
CA ASN A 172 2.01 -1.85 19.45
C ASN A 172 3.23 -2.35 18.67
N PHE A 173 3.02 -2.73 17.42
CA PHE A 173 4.06 -3.21 16.52
C PHE A 173 5.11 -2.13 16.24
N ILE A 174 4.68 -0.92 15.85
CA ILE A 174 5.57 0.20 15.55
C ILE A 174 6.38 0.60 16.79
N ILE A 175 5.76 0.63 17.99
CA ILE A 175 6.50 0.91 19.23
C ILE A 175 7.58 -0.13 19.48
N ASP A 176 7.29 -1.41 19.24
CA ASP A 176 8.27 -2.50 19.41
C ASP A 176 9.44 -2.36 18.43
N GLU A 177 9.17 -2.07 17.16
CA GLU A 177 10.18 -1.81 16.13
C GLU A 177 11.06 -0.59 16.42
N LEU A 178 10.45 0.52 16.86
CA LEU A 178 11.17 1.73 17.27
C LEU A 178 12.10 1.46 18.49
N ARG A 179 11.70 0.56 19.38
CA ARG A 179 12.49 0.20 20.58
C ARG A 179 13.55 -0.85 20.30
N ASN A 180 13.30 -1.77 19.36
CA ASN A 180 14.23 -2.86 19.05
C ASN A 180 15.36 -2.45 18.09
N GLY A 181 15.37 -1.20 17.63
CA GLY A 181 16.53 -0.59 16.99
C GLY A 181 16.59 -0.70 15.46
N HIS A 182 15.53 -1.12 14.79
CA HIS A 182 15.46 -1.09 13.33
C HIS A 182 15.23 0.34 12.79
N TYR A 183 14.56 1.19 13.59
CA TYR A 183 14.38 2.62 13.31
C TYR A 183 15.22 3.45 14.30
N ARG A 184 16.41 3.85 13.89
CA ARG A 184 17.40 4.48 14.78
C ARG A 184 17.17 5.98 15.00
N GLU A 185 16.27 6.62 14.29
CA GLU A 185 16.13 8.08 14.24
C GLU A 185 15.31 8.67 15.40
N GLY A 186 14.55 7.88 16.13
CA GLY A 186 13.70 8.43 17.17
C GLY A 186 13.23 7.41 18.22
N ARG A 187 12.65 7.94 19.32
CA ARG A 187 12.09 7.13 20.42
C ARG A 187 10.62 7.45 20.65
N PRO A 188 9.75 6.45 20.90
CA PRO A 188 8.37 6.69 21.28
C PRO A 188 8.29 7.21 22.73
N VAL A 189 7.69 8.39 22.89
CA VAL A 189 7.57 9.08 24.20
C VAL A 189 6.19 8.88 24.81
N ILE A 190 5.16 9.08 24.01
CA ILE A 190 3.74 8.97 24.39
C ILE A 190 2.93 8.31 23.29
N ALA A 191 1.75 7.80 23.66
CA ALA A 191 0.75 7.32 22.72
C ALA A 191 -0.61 7.96 23.01
N LEU A 192 -1.44 8.08 21.97
CA LEU A 192 -2.83 8.53 22.01
C LEU A 192 -3.75 7.43 21.50
N ASP A 193 -4.95 7.31 22.07
CA ASP A 193 -5.97 6.37 21.60
C ASP A 193 -7.35 6.86 22.04
N ASP A 194 -8.34 6.81 21.14
CA ASP A 194 -9.70 7.26 21.43
C ASP A 194 -10.48 6.29 22.34
N ASN A 195 -9.96 5.08 22.60
CA ASN A 195 -10.59 4.13 23.49
C ASN A 195 -10.33 4.50 24.98
N PRO A 196 -11.37 4.91 25.75
CA PRO A 196 -11.21 5.32 27.14
C PRO A 196 -10.61 4.22 28.05
N ALA A 197 -10.87 2.95 27.72
CA ALA A 197 -10.37 1.80 28.49
C ALA A 197 -8.83 1.67 28.47
N LYS A 198 -8.16 2.35 27.53
CA LYS A 198 -6.70 2.36 27.40
C LYS A 198 -6.03 3.55 28.11
N TYR A 199 -6.76 4.55 28.50
CA TYR A 199 -6.24 5.76 29.13
C TYR A 199 -5.39 5.43 30.37
N LYS A 200 -4.27 6.11 30.53
CA LYS A 200 -3.24 5.92 31.57
C LYS A 200 -2.52 4.55 31.56
N LYS A 201 -2.93 3.60 30.70
CA LYS A 201 -2.22 2.33 30.53
C LYS A 201 -0.93 2.50 29.74
N ARG A 202 -0.12 1.45 29.67
CA ARG A 202 1.13 1.42 28.89
C ARG A 202 1.03 0.34 27.82
N ILE A 203 1.51 0.68 26.63
CA ILE A 203 1.67 -0.26 25.51
C ILE A 203 3.17 -0.36 25.22
N ASN A 204 3.75 -1.55 25.35
CA ASN A 204 5.20 -1.77 25.26
C ASN A 204 6.03 -0.72 26.03
N GLY A 205 5.56 -0.33 27.26
CA GLY A 205 6.24 0.65 28.12
C GLY A 205 6.01 2.12 27.76
N VAL A 206 5.32 2.45 26.64
CA VAL A 206 4.90 3.82 26.28
C VAL A 206 3.53 4.12 26.92
N LYS A 207 3.42 5.26 27.58
CA LYS A 207 2.19 5.65 28.29
C LYS A 207 1.17 6.24 27.31
N ILE A 208 -0.10 5.82 27.42
CA ILE A 208 -1.23 6.43 26.73
C ILE A 208 -1.72 7.59 27.58
N VAL A 209 -1.61 8.83 27.06
CA VAL A 209 -1.76 10.06 27.87
C VAL A 209 -3.00 10.88 27.54
N GLY A 210 -3.72 10.54 26.46
CA GLY A 210 -4.90 11.29 26.03
C GLY A 210 -5.61 10.64 24.86
N ILE A 211 -6.68 11.29 24.43
CA ILE A 211 -7.41 11.00 23.19
C ILE A 211 -6.73 11.68 22.00
N CYS A 212 -7.08 11.26 20.79
CA CYS A 212 -6.44 11.78 19.58
C CYS A 212 -6.68 13.28 19.36
N ASP A 213 -7.79 13.85 19.84
CA ASP A 213 -8.08 15.30 19.74
C ASP A 213 -7.15 16.17 20.61
N ASP A 214 -6.53 15.59 21.65
CA ASP A 214 -5.52 16.27 22.48
C ASP A 214 -4.16 16.46 21.77
N LEU A 215 -4.03 15.96 20.53
CA LEU A 215 -2.76 15.89 19.79
C LEU A 215 -1.98 17.21 19.77
N PRO A 216 -2.56 18.38 19.40
CA PRO A 216 -1.79 19.61 19.32
C PRO A 216 -1.22 20.03 20.68
N ARG A 217 -2.06 20.00 21.73
CA ARG A 217 -1.67 20.35 23.09
C ARG A 217 -0.56 19.44 23.64
N LEU A 218 -0.65 18.14 23.37
CA LEU A 218 0.32 17.16 23.87
C LEU A 218 1.62 17.17 23.04
N THR A 219 1.56 17.52 21.76
CA THR A 219 2.75 17.73 20.93
C THR A 219 3.65 18.81 21.50
N GLU A 220 3.07 19.94 21.87
CA GLU A 220 3.80 21.05 22.49
C GLU A 220 4.30 20.68 23.89
N LYS A 221 3.43 20.16 24.75
CA LYS A 221 3.76 19.78 26.13
C LYS A 221 4.90 18.79 26.22
N TYR A 222 4.93 17.79 25.33
CA TYR A 222 5.96 16.74 25.34
C TYR A 222 7.09 17.01 24.35
N LYS A 223 7.12 18.18 23.70
CA LYS A 223 8.14 18.58 22.71
C LYS A 223 8.36 17.44 21.68
N ILE A 224 7.29 17.10 20.98
CA ILE A 224 7.28 16.02 20.00
C ILE A 224 7.86 16.52 18.67
N ASP A 225 8.82 15.79 18.12
CA ASP A 225 9.46 16.09 16.84
C ASP A 225 8.78 15.35 15.69
N GLU A 226 8.17 14.19 15.97
CA GLU A 226 7.54 13.35 14.95
C GLU A 226 6.28 12.66 15.47
N ILE A 227 5.21 12.66 14.65
CA ILE A 227 3.94 12.01 14.93
C ILE A 227 3.75 10.87 13.93
N ILE A 228 3.49 9.65 14.42
CA ILE A 228 3.23 8.50 13.57
C ILE A 228 1.78 8.02 13.78
N PHE A 229 0.99 8.08 12.71
CA PHE A 229 -0.38 7.57 12.71
C PHE A 229 -0.40 6.06 12.50
N CYS A 230 -0.96 5.34 13.47
CA CYS A 230 -1.11 3.88 13.48
C CYS A 230 -2.60 3.49 13.61
N ILE A 231 -3.46 4.13 12.82
CA ILE A 231 -4.94 3.99 12.85
C ILE A 231 -5.51 3.52 11.50
N PRO A 232 -5.04 2.39 10.92
CA PRO A 232 -5.51 1.94 9.61
C PRO A 232 -7.02 1.63 9.58
N SER A 233 -7.61 1.25 10.71
CA SER A 233 -9.04 0.95 10.86
C SER A 233 -9.94 2.17 11.09
N ALA A 234 -9.37 3.37 11.26
CA ALA A 234 -10.17 4.57 11.45
C ALA A 234 -10.92 4.96 10.17
N ALA A 235 -12.13 5.48 10.32
CA ALA A 235 -12.90 6.02 9.19
C ALA A 235 -12.09 7.08 8.44
N PRO A 236 -12.14 7.12 7.10
CA PRO A 236 -11.34 8.05 6.29
C PRO A 236 -11.50 9.52 6.70
N ALA A 237 -12.72 9.97 7.02
CA ALA A 237 -12.98 11.32 7.50
C ALA A 237 -12.24 11.61 8.83
N ARG A 238 -12.32 10.68 9.80
CA ARG A 238 -11.62 10.82 11.09
C ARG A 238 -10.10 10.86 10.91
N ARG A 239 -9.57 10.02 10.04
CA ARG A 239 -8.14 10.00 9.73
C ARG A 239 -7.68 11.33 9.16
N ARG A 240 -8.41 11.88 8.18
CA ARG A 240 -8.15 13.22 7.61
C ARG A 240 -8.13 14.30 8.67
N ASP A 241 -9.16 14.34 9.53
CA ASP A 241 -9.29 15.37 10.55
C ASP A 241 -8.13 15.34 11.54
N LEU A 242 -7.71 14.14 11.97
CA LEU A 242 -6.56 13.97 12.85
C LEU A 242 -5.23 14.32 12.16
N VAL A 243 -5.05 13.98 10.89
CA VAL A 243 -3.86 14.38 10.13
C VAL A 243 -3.82 15.91 9.97
N ASN A 244 -4.96 16.56 9.68
CA ASN A 244 -5.04 18.02 9.60
C ASN A 244 -4.69 18.69 10.96
N LEU A 245 -5.15 18.12 12.08
CA LEU A 245 -4.76 18.60 13.42
C LEU A 245 -3.25 18.46 13.65
N ALA A 246 -2.66 17.35 13.24
CA ALA A 246 -1.22 17.11 13.37
C ALA A 246 -0.39 18.06 12.49
N MET A 247 -0.84 18.32 11.27
CA MET A 247 -0.19 19.26 10.35
C MET A 247 -0.25 20.73 10.83
N GLY A 248 -1.15 21.06 11.74
CA GLY A 248 -1.17 22.33 12.45
C GLY A 248 -0.07 22.47 13.51
N THR A 249 0.69 21.41 13.81
CA THR A 249 1.82 21.40 14.76
C THR A 249 3.16 21.56 14.04
N LYS A 250 4.24 21.77 14.82
CA LYS A 250 5.62 21.80 14.25
C LYS A 250 6.25 20.43 14.07
N ALA A 251 5.54 19.35 14.44
CA ALA A 251 6.07 17.99 14.35
C ALA A 251 5.96 17.44 12.92
N ASN A 252 6.94 16.64 12.51
CA ASN A 252 6.87 15.90 11.24
C ASN A 252 5.81 14.79 11.33
N VAL A 253 4.94 14.69 10.34
CA VAL A 253 3.80 13.76 10.35
C VAL A 253 4.05 12.59 9.41
N LYS A 254 3.94 11.38 9.95
CA LYS A 254 4.12 10.11 9.21
C LYS A 254 2.94 9.18 9.42
N ILE A 255 2.76 8.26 8.48
CA ILE A 255 1.71 7.22 8.53
C ILE A 255 2.36 5.85 8.47
N SER A 256 1.86 4.92 9.29
CA SER A 256 2.20 3.50 9.20
C SER A 256 1.50 2.85 8.02
N PRO A 257 2.06 1.78 7.43
CA PRO A 257 1.39 0.99 6.41
C PRO A 257 0.08 0.39 6.94
N SER A 258 -0.82 0.03 6.02
CA SER A 258 -2.02 -0.75 6.35
C SER A 258 -1.63 -2.17 6.81
N VAL A 259 -2.54 -2.86 7.52
CA VAL A 259 -2.29 -4.25 7.97
C VAL A 259 -2.06 -5.17 6.76
N GLN A 260 -2.76 -4.94 5.65
CA GLN A 260 -2.64 -5.73 4.44
C GLN A 260 -1.29 -5.52 3.74
N GLU A 261 -0.86 -4.27 3.54
CA GLU A 261 0.47 -3.93 3.00
C GLU A 261 1.61 -4.48 3.87
N PHE A 262 1.36 -4.55 5.18
CA PHE A 262 2.31 -5.14 6.12
C PHE A 262 2.52 -6.63 5.87
N TRP A 263 1.45 -7.41 5.66
CA TRP A 263 1.52 -8.86 5.44
C TRP A 263 2.04 -9.23 4.05
N GLU A 264 1.70 -8.47 3.02
CA GLU A 264 2.11 -8.75 1.63
C GLU A 264 3.61 -8.55 1.39
N ASN A 265 4.28 -7.71 2.18
CA ASN A 265 5.62 -7.20 1.84
C ASN A 265 6.71 -7.35 2.94
N GLY A 266 6.44 -7.98 4.06
CA GLY A 266 7.42 -8.54 5.01
C GLY A 266 8.32 -7.61 5.84
N ASN A 267 8.44 -6.30 5.58
CA ASN A 267 9.36 -5.37 6.25
C ASN A 267 8.64 -4.12 6.81
N GLY A 268 7.93 -4.28 7.92
CA GLY A 268 6.98 -3.28 8.45
C GLY A 268 7.53 -1.89 8.82
N ALA A 269 8.67 -1.80 9.50
CA ALA A 269 9.18 -0.51 10.01
C ALA A 269 9.85 0.36 8.94
N GLN A 270 10.38 -0.23 7.89
CA GLN A 270 10.99 0.51 6.76
C GLN A 270 9.97 1.24 5.89
N ARG A 271 8.66 1.07 6.16
CA ARG A 271 7.55 1.62 5.37
C ARG A 271 6.74 2.70 6.08
N ILE A 272 7.22 3.19 7.22
CA ILE A 272 6.69 4.43 7.78
C ILE A 272 7.04 5.53 6.78
N ARG A 273 6.02 6.09 6.12
CA ARG A 273 6.19 7.12 5.09
C ARG A 273 5.64 8.47 5.57
N ASN A 274 6.10 9.51 4.96
CA ASN A 274 5.50 10.83 5.15
C ASN A 274 4.04 10.81 4.67
N VAL A 275 3.21 11.68 5.24
CA VAL A 275 1.84 11.89 4.79
C VAL A 275 1.87 12.38 3.34
N GLU A 276 1.07 11.77 2.51
CA GLU A 276 0.84 12.20 1.13
C GLU A 276 -0.51 12.90 1.00
N ILE A 277 -0.68 13.63 -0.08
CA ILE A 277 -1.96 14.32 -0.35
C ILE A 277 -3.13 13.35 -0.50
N SER A 278 -2.85 12.12 -0.95
CA SER A 278 -3.83 11.02 -1.04
C SER A 278 -4.45 10.65 0.32
N ASP A 279 -3.68 10.79 1.40
CA ASP A 279 -4.14 10.48 2.76
C ASP A 279 -5.14 11.51 3.29
N LEU A 280 -5.11 12.72 2.74
CA LEU A 280 -6.02 13.83 3.07
C LEU A 280 -7.34 13.74 2.32
N LEU A 281 -7.42 12.93 1.26
CA LEU A 281 -8.67 12.63 0.58
C LEU A 281 -9.39 11.52 1.36
N SER A 282 -10.57 11.81 1.87
CA SER A 282 -11.37 10.86 2.66
C SER A 282 -12.01 9.77 1.79
N ARG A 283 -11.22 9.12 0.91
CA ARG A 283 -11.75 8.08 0.02
C ARG A 283 -11.44 6.70 0.60
N PRO A 284 -12.44 5.82 0.75
CA PRO A 284 -12.19 4.43 1.10
C PRO A 284 -11.48 3.73 -0.06
N GLU A 285 -10.53 2.85 0.25
CA GLU A 285 -9.91 2.00 -0.75
C GLU A 285 -10.96 1.19 -1.52
N VAL A 286 -10.79 1.12 -2.84
CA VAL A 286 -11.65 0.31 -3.69
C VAL A 286 -11.12 -1.12 -3.66
N THR A 287 -11.96 -2.04 -3.20
CA THR A 287 -11.68 -3.46 -3.36
C THR A 287 -12.05 -3.90 -4.77
N LEU A 288 -11.06 -4.48 -5.48
CA LEU A 288 -11.28 -5.08 -6.78
C LEU A 288 -12.20 -6.29 -6.66
N ASP A 289 -13.32 -6.27 -7.37
CA ASP A 289 -14.13 -7.49 -7.54
C ASP A 289 -13.47 -8.38 -8.60
N LYS A 290 -12.77 -9.41 -8.12
CA LYS A 290 -12.09 -10.39 -8.97
C LYS A 290 -13.04 -11.10 -9.96
N LYS A 291 -14.35 -11.16 -9.66
CA LYS A 291 -15.33 -11.79 -10.55
C LYS A 291 -15.61 -10.93 -11.78
N ILE A 292 -15.72 -9.61 -11.61
CA ILE A 292 -15.99 -8.66 -12.71
C ILE A 292 -14.81 -8.63 -13.68
N CYS A 293 -13.58 -8.70 -13.18
CA CYS A 293 -12.36 -8.61 -14.00
C CYS A 293 -11.89 -9.93 -14.60
N ARG A 294 -12.65 -11.04 -14.48
CA ARG A 294 -12.31 -12.34 -15.09
C ARG A 294 -12.12 -12.30 -16.61
N TYR A 295 -12.71 -11.34 -17.29
CA TYR A 295 -12.58 -11.16 -18.74
C TYR A 295 -11.16 -10.81 -19.20
N LEU A 296 -10.24 -10.49 -18.26
CA LEU A 296 -8.83 -10.18 -18.54
C LEU A 296 -7.92 -11.41 -18.45
N ILE A 297 -8.37 -12.49 -17.82
CA ILE A 297 -7.55 -13.67 -17.55
C ILE A 297 -7.25 -14.42 -18.86
N GLY A 298 -5.96 -14.67 -19.13
CA GLY A 298 -5.51 -15.38 -20.33
C GLY A 298 -5.82 -14.65 -21.64
N LYS A 299 -5.92 -13.30 -21.61
CA LYS A 299 -6.27 -12.46 -22.77
C LYS A 299 -5.08 -11.62 -23.22
N THR A 300 -5.09 -11.29 -24.51
CA THR A 300 -4.19 -10.28 -25.08
C THR A 300 -4.80 -8.89 -24.90
N ILE A 301 -4.13 -8.04 -24.12
CA ILE A 301 -4.63 -6.71 -23.74
C ILE A 301 -3.78 -5.64 -24.41
N LEU A 302 -4.38 -4.79 -25.25
CA LEU A 302 -3.73 -3.64 -25.85
C LEU A 302 -4.09 -2.37 -25.08
N VAL A 303 -3.09 -1.60 -24.65
CA VAL A 303 -3.30 -0.31 -23.99
C VAL A 303 -2.66 0.79 -24.82
N THR A 304 -3.48 1.63 -25.47
CA THR A 304 -2.98 2.81 -26.18
C THR A 304 -2.82 3.98 -25.23
N GLY A 305 -1.74 4.77 -25.40
CA GLY A 305 -1.33 5.74 -24.37
C GLY A 305 -0.85 5.03 -23.09
N GLY A 306 -0.27 3.84 -23.27
CA GLY A 306 0.14 2.96 -22.16
C GLY A 306 1.25 3.53 -21.30
N GLY A 307 2.11 4.43 -21.84
CA GLY A 307 3.13 5.16 -21.06
C GLY A 307 2.57 6.34 -20.26
N GLY A 308 1.30 6.73 -20.47
CA GLY A 308 0.64 7.80 -19.72
C GLY A 308 0.30 7.37 -18.28
N SER A 309 -0.02 8.36 -17.41
CA SER A 309 -0.27 8.11 -15.98
C SER A 309 -1.40 7.09 -15.70
N ILE A 310 -2.48 7.10 -16.48
CA ILE A 310 -3.59 6.14 -16.31
C ILE A 310 -3.31 4.86 -17.10
N GLY A 311 -2.77 4.98 -18.33
CA GLY A 311 -2.46 3.82 -19.16
C GLY A 311 -1.46 2.89 -18.51
N SER A 312 -0.41 3.43 -17.89
CA SER A 312 0.60 2.66 -17.17
C SER A 312 0.00 1.92 -15.95
N GLU A 313 -0.86 2.60 -15.21
CA GLU A 313 -1.53 1.96 -14.09
C GLU A 313 -2.54 0.90 -14.54
N ILE A 314 -3.26 1.11 -15.67
CA ILE A 314 -4.11 0.06 -16.25
C ILE A 314 -3.27 -1.18 -16.57
N CYS A 315 -2.09 -1.04 -17.20
CA CYS A 315 -1.18 -2.17 -17.44
C CYS A 315 -0.78 -2.88 -16.14
N MET A 316 -0.44 -2.12 -15.10
CA MET A 316 -0.08 -2.66 -13.77
C MET A 316 -1.26 -3.37 -13.09
N GLN A 317 -2.49 -2.87 -13.25
CA GLN A 317 -3.70 -3.50 -12.68
C GLN A 317 -4.09 -4.76 -13.46
N VAL A 318 -4.05 -4.70 -14.80
CA VAL A 318 -4.34 -5.83 -15.69
C VAL A 318 -3.37 -7.00 -15.44
N ALA A 319 -2.09 -6.72 -15.22
CA ALA A 319 -1.07 -7.73 -14.90
C ALA A 319 -1.42 -8.59 -13.68
N ARG A 320 -2.20 -8.07 -12.73
CA ARG A 320 -2.66 -8.83 -11.54
C ARG A 320 -3.64 -9.95 -11.86
N TYR A 321 -4.19 -9.97 -13.08
CA TYR A 321 -5.17 -10.96 -13.55
C TYR A 321 -4.57 -12.03 -14.46
N ASN A 322 -3.25 -12.11 -14.57
CA ASN A 322 -2.51 -13.06 -15.40
C ASN A 322 -3.04 -13.07 -16.85
N PRO A 323 -2.98 -11.95 -17.57
CA PRO A 323 -3.25 -11.92 -19.01
C PRO A 323 -2.21 -12.76 -19.75
N ASP A 324 -2.53 -13.22 -20.96
CA ASP A 324 -1.56 -13.88 -21.84
C ASP A 324 -0.49 -12.88 -22.31
N LYS A 325 -0.95 -11.70 -22.78
CA LYS A 325 -0.07 -10.63 -23.27
C LYS A 325 -0.56 -9.25 -22.87
N ILE A 326 0.39 -8.36 -22.58
CA ILE A 326 0.15 -6.92 -22.46
C ILE A 326 0.91 -6.20 -23.56
N VAL A 327 0.20 -5.47 -24.42
CA VAL A 327 0.79 -4.68 -25.49
C VAL A 327 0.66 -3.20 -25.13
N ILE A 328 1.79 -2.56 -24.89
CA ILE A 328 1.89 -1.13 -24.59
C ILE A 328 2.07 -0.40 -25.91
N PHE A 329 1.10 0.40 -26.33
CA PHE A 329 1.17 1.23 -27.52
C PHE A 329 1.23 2.71 -27.13
N ASP A 330 2.32 3.37 -27.42
CA ASP A 330 2.52 4.78 -27.08
C ASP A 330 3.35 5.50 -28.14
N ILE A 331 3.19 6.82 -28.24
CA ILE A 331 4.02 7.68 -29.09
C ILE A 331 5.35 8.04 -28.41
N TYR A 332 5.38 8.04 -27.06
CA TYR A 332 6.52 8.43 -26.26
C TYR A 332 7.27 7.22 -25.71
N GLU A 333 8.46 6.95 -26.31
CA GLU A 333 9.24 5.74 -26.05
C GLU A 333 9.71 5.61 -24.60
N ASN A 334 10.14 6.71 -23.96
CA ASN A 334 10.76 6.65 -22.64
C ASN A 334 9.79 6.13 -21.57
N CYS A 335 8.58 6.68 -21.50
CA CYS A 335 7.58 6.22 -20.53
C CYS A 335 7.11 4.79 -20.81
N ALA A 336 7.03 4.40 -22.10
CA ALA A 336 6.69 3.03 -22.48
C ALA A 336 7.79 2.04 -22.07
N PHE A 337 9.07 2.42 -22.21
CA PHE A 337 10.22 1.62 -21.79
C PHE A 337 10.33 1.50 -20.26
N GLU A 338 10.10 2.59 -19.52
CA GLU A 338 10.06 2.55 -18.06
C GLU A 338 8.99 1.59 -17.54
N LEU A 339 7.78 1.65 -18.10
CA LEU A 339 6.70 0.73 -17.75
C LEU A 339 7.04 -0.74 -18.10
N PHE A 340 7.63 -0.98 -19.26
CA PHE A 340 8.08 -2.31 -19.68
C PHE A 340 9.05 -2.92 -18.67
N ASN A 341 10.05 -2.15 -18.24
CA ASN A 341 11.02 -2.59 -17.24
C ASN A 341 10.35 -2.86 -15.89
N ALA A 342 9.45 -1.98 -15.44
CA ALA A 342 8.75 -2.14 -14.16
C ALA A 342 7.85 -3.39 -14.14
N LEU A 343 7.18 -3.72 -15.24
CA LEU A 343 6.37 -4.93 -15.37
C LEU A 343 7.24 -6.19 -15.37
N ASN A 344 8.34 -6.20 -16.15
CA ASN A 344 9.25 -7.35 -16.21
C ASN A 344 9.95 -7.61 -14.86
N GLU A 345 10.39 -6.55 -14.16
CA GLU A 345 10.99 -6.69 -12.83
C GLU A 345 10.00 -7.26 -11.83
N LYS A 346 8.75 -6.78 -11.84
CA LYS A 346 7.73 -7.18 -10.87
C LYS A 346 7.21 -8.59 -11.08
N TYR A 347 7.06 -9.02 -12.33
CA TYR A 347 6.46 -10.31 -12.69
C TYR A 347 7.46 -11.34 -13.20
N ASN A 348 8.79 -11.03 -13.18
CA ASN A 348 9.89 -11.95 -13.54
C ASN A 348 9.69 -12.71 -14.86
N GLY A 349 9.02 -12.10 -15.85
CA GLY A 349 8.73 -12.73 -17.13
C GLY A 349 7.56 -13.73 -17.12
N GLU A 350 6.74 -13.77 -16.06
CA GLU A 350 5.53 -14.61 -16.01
C GLU A 350 4.42 -14.10 -16.96
N ILE A 351 4.52 -12.86 -17.44
CA ILE A 351 3.57 -12.23 -18.35
C ILE A 351 4.36 -11.72 -19.56
N ASP A 352 3.88 -12.03 -20.75
CA ASP A 352 4.45 -11.51 -22.00
C ASP A 352 4.10 -10.02 -22.17
N VAL A 353 5.10 -9.14 -22.06
CA VAL A 353 4.92 -7.70 -22.24
C VAL A 353 5.60 -7.23 -23.51
N TYR A 354 4.88 -6.52 -24.35
CA TYR A 354 5.36 -5.97 -25.62
C TYR A 354 5.19 -4.46 -25.66
N VAL A 355 6.17 -3.76 -26.22
CA VAL A 355 6.07 -2.32 -26.51
C VAL A 355 6.03 -2.12 -28.02
N ARG A 356 5.09 -1.28 -28.48
CA ARG A 356 5.00 -0.82 -29.87
C ARG A 356 4.89 0.70 -29.89
N ILE A 357 5.88 1.34 -30.48
CA ILE A 357 5.88 2.80 -30.62
C ILE A 357 5.08 3.18 -31.86
N GLY A 358 4.14 4.13 -31.67
CA GLY A 358 3.29 4.62 -32.75
C GLY A 358 2.25 5.63 -32.28
N SER A 359 1.66 6.36 -33.23
CA SER A 359 0.60 7.31 -32.99
C SER A 359 -0.76 6.70 -33.33
N VAL A 360 -1.78 6.95 -32.51
CA VAL A 360 -3.18 6.59 -32.79
C VAL A 360 -3.75 7.30 -34.05
N ARG A 361 -3.06 8.32 -34.55
CA ARG A 361 -3.39 9.00 -35.81
C ARG A 361 -2.93 8.24 -37.05
N ASP A 362 -2.01 7.28 -36.90
CA ASP A 362 -1.45 6.46 -37.96
C ASP A 362 -2.23 5.15 -38.09
N THR A 363 -3.15 5.11 -39.02
CA THR A 363 -4.02 3.95 -39.27
C THR A 363 -3.24 2.74 -39.73
N LYS A 364 -2.16 2.93 -40.54
CA LYS A 364 -1.32 1.84 -41.01
C LYS A 364 -0.59 1.18 -39.83
N ARG A 365 -0.02 2.00 -38.94
CA ARG A 365 0.67 1.49 -37.75
C ARG A 365 -0.29 0.76 -36.80
N LEU A 366 -1.52 1.27 -36.63
CA LEU A 366 -2.55 0.56 -35.88
C LEU A 366 -2.87 -0.80 -36.50
N ASP A 367 -3.09 -0.85 -37.82
CA ASP A 367 -3.36 -2.10 -38.53
C ASP A 367 -2.24 -3.14 -38.34
N GLU A 368 -0.96 -2.72 -38.43
CA GLU A 368 0.19 -3.59 -38.17
C GLU A 368 0.15 -4.19 -36.75
N VAL A 369 -0.10 -3.37 -35.73
CA VAL A 369 -0.13 -3.80 -34.33
C VAL A 369 -1.33 -4.71 -34.04
N PHE A 370 -2.51 -4.36 -34.56
CA PHE A 370 -3.70 -5.20 -34.37
C PHE A 370 -3.59 -6.54 -35.11
N ALA A 371 -2.97 -6.56 -36.29
CA ALA A 371 -2.70 -7.80 -37.04
C ALA A 371 -1.65 -8.68 -36.34
N GLU A 372 -0.65 -8.10 -35.70
CA GLU A 372 0.41 -8.83 -35.00
C GLU A 372 -0.12 -9.49 -33.71
N PHE A 373 -0.94 -8.77 -32.92
CA PHE A 373 -1.28 -9.21 -31.58
C PHE A 373 -2.71 -9.76 -31.44
N HIS A 374 -3.62 -9.46 -32.35
CA HIS A 374 -5.04 -9.84 -32.26
C HIS A 374 -5.62 -9.62 -30.86
N PRO A 375 -5.67 -8.37 -30.34
CA PRO A 375 -6.05 -8.12 -28.97
C PRO A 375 -7.51 -8.54 -28.67
N ASP A 376 -7.73 -9.14 -27.50
CA ASP A 376 -9.07 -9.45 -26.99
C ASP A 376 -9.74 -8.23 -26.34
N VAL A 377 -8.93 -7.35 -25.73
CA VAL A 377 -9.40 -6.14 -25.06
C VAL A 377 -8.49 -4.98 -25.39
N VAL A 378 -9.10 -3.84 -25.72
CA VAL A 378 -8.38 -2.59 -25.94
C VAL A 378 -8.81 -1.57 -24.88
N PHE A 379 -7.81 -1.04 -24.13
CA PHE A 379 -7.98 0.15 -23.31
C PHE A 379 -7.37 1.34 -24.05
N HIS A 380 -8.22 2.33 -24.40
CA HIS A 380 -7.76 3.50 -25.14
C HIS A 380 -7.61 4.70 -24.19
N ALA A 381 -6.35 4.94 -23.77
CA ALA A 381 -5.97 6.04 -22.89
C ALA A 381 -5.17 7.16 -23.60
N ALA A 382 -4.90 7.02 -24.90
CA ALA A 382 -4.19 8.02 -25.69
C ALA A 382 -5.07 9.25 -25.97
N ALA A 383 -4.72 10.40 -25.38
CA ALA A 383 -5.42 11.65 -25.61
C ALA A 383 -4.56 12.87 -25.23
N HIS A 384 -4.79 14.00 -25.88
CA HIS A 384 -4.34 15.30 -25.41
C HIS A 384 -5.30 15.84 -24.35
N LYS A 385 -4.79 16.14 -23.14
CA LYS A 385 -5.63 16.47 -21.97
C LYS A 385 -5.48 17.90 -21.45
N HIS A 386 -4.42 18.61 -21.83
CA HIS A 386 -4.14 19.94 -21.30
C HIS A 386 -5.00 21.01 -21.96
N VAL A 387 -6.01 21.52 -21.22
CA VAL A 387 -6.96 22.51 -21.71
C VAL A 387 -6.27 23.74 -22.33
N PRO A 388 -5.30 24.42 -21.67
CA PRO A 388 -4.68 25.61 -22.26
C PRO A 388 -3.96 25.35 -23.59
N LEU A 389 -3.31 24.18 -23.72
CA LEU A 389 -2.60 23.81 -24.94
C LEU A 389 -3.58 23.48 -26.08
N MET A 390 -4.74 22.87 -25.75
CA MET A 390 -5.73 22.56 -26.76
C MET A 390 -6.55 23.78 -27.18
N GLU A 391 -6.63 24.80 -26.35
CA GLU A 391 -7.19 26.09 -26.76
C GLU A 391 -6.28 26.83 -27.77
N THR A 392 -4.97 26.69 -27.64
CA THR A 392 -3.99 27.27 -28.60
C THR A 392 -3.76 26.39 -29.83
N SER A 393 -4.06 25.10 -29.75
CA SER A 393 -3.85 24.11 -30.82
C SER A 393 -5.10 23.26 -31.06
N PRO A 394 -6.25 23.88 -31.38
CA PRO A 394 -7.54 23.17 -31.38
C PRO A 394 -7.65 22.09 -32.47
N CYS A 395 -7.03 22.28 -33.63
CA CYS A 395 -7.02 21.26 -34.69
C CYS A 395 -6.24 20.02 -34.28
N GLU A 396 -5.16 20.16 -33.49
CA GLU A 396 -4.42 19.00 -32.99
C GLU A 396 -5.23 18.21 -31.96
N ALA A 397 -6.07 18.88 -31.15
CA ALA A 397 -7.01 18.22 -30.26
C ALA A 397 -7.98 17.31 -31.05
N VAL A 398 -8.53 17.81 -32.17
CA VAL A 398 -9.45 17.04 -33.04
C VAL A 398 -8.69 15.87 -33.70
N LYS A 399 -7.54 16.11 -34.30
CA LYS A 399 -6.74 15.07 -34.96
C LYS A 399 -6.39 13.93 -34.01
N ASN A 400 -5.95 14.26 -32.79
CA ASN A 400 -5.51 13.23 -31.86
C ASN A 400 -6.68 12.60 -31.10
N ASN A 401 -7.56 13.41 -30.50
CA ASN A 401 -8.61 12.87 -29.65
C ASN A 401 -9.76 12.27 -30.47
N VAL A 402 -10.26 12.98 -31.47
CA VAL A 402 -11.41 12.54 -32.26
C VAL A 402 -10.98 11.48 -33.27
N PHE A 403 -10.10 11.84 -34.21
CA PHE A 403 -9.69 10.90 -35.25
C PHE A 403 -8.82 9.76 -34.70
N GLY A 404 -7.96 10.03 -33.69
CA GLY A 404 -7.21 8.97 -33.03
C GLY A 404 -8.13 7.92 -32.39
N THR A 405 -9.20 8.34 -31.68
CA THR A 405 -10.18 7.41 -31.12
C THR A 405 -10.94 6.66 -32.21
N TYR A 406 -11.35 7.37 -33.27
CA TYR A 406 -12.07 6.76 -34.41
C TYR A 406 -11.19 5.69 -35.10
N ASN A 407 -9.93 5.98 -35.36
CA ASN A 407 -9.00 5.04 -35.97
C ASN A 407 -8.82 3.77 -35.13
N VAL A 408 -8.65 3.93 -33.81
CA VAL A 408 -8.54 2.77 -32.89
C VAL A 408 -9.84 1.97 -32.88
N ALA A 409 -11.01 2.64 -32.90
CA ALA A 409 -12.31 1.97 -32.91
C ALA A 409 -12.54 1.20 -34.22
N VAL A 410 -12.18 1.78 -35.37
CA VAL A 410 -12.25 1.12 -36.68
C VAL A 410 -11.30 -0.08 -36.76
N ALA A 411 -10.06 0.06 -36.24
CA ALA A 411 -9.12 -1.06 -36.16
C ALA A 411 -9.66 -2.18 -35.26
N ALA A 412 -10.25 -1.84 -34.10
CA ALA A 412 -10.87 -2.81 -33.20
C ALA A 412 -11.98 -3.62 -33.89
N ASP A 413 -12.88 -2.96 -34.64
CA ASP A 413 -13.93 -3.64 -35.40
C ASP A 413 -13.37 -4.51 -36.55
N LYS A 414 -12.44 -3.95 -37.34
CA LYS A 414 -11.75 -4.64 -38.43
C LYS A 414 -11.10 -5.94 -38.00
N PHE A 415 -10.41 -5.93 -36.86
CA PHE A 415 -9.73 -7.09 -36.31
C PHE A 415 -10.57 -7.88 -35.30
N LYS A 416 -11.87 -7.59 -35.22
CA LYS A 416 -12.85 -8.32 -34.41
C LYS A 416 -12.51 -8.37 -32.93
N VAL A 417 -11.98 -7.29 -32.37
CA VAL A 417 -11.69 -7.17 -30.94
C VAL A 417 -13.00 -7.27 -30.14
N PRO A 418 -13.14 -8.21 -29.22
CA PRO A 418 -14.40 -8.37 -28.48
C PRO A 418 -14.82 -7.14 -27.66
N LYS A 419 -13.83 -6.37 -27.14
CA LYS A 419 -14.13 -5.25 -26.23
C LYS A 419 -13.13 -4.10 -26.36
N MET A 420 -13.66 -2.88 -26.44
CA MET A 420 -12.88 -1.65 -26.39
C MET A 420 -13.43 -0.70 -25.34
N VAL A 421 -12.58 -0.22 -24.43
CA VAL A 421 -12.91 0.73 -23.36
C VAL A 421 -12.11 2.01 -23.57
N ILE A 422 -12.79 3.15 -23.72
CA ILE A 422 -12.12 4.45 -23.81
C ILE A 422 -12.18 5.21 -22.49
N LEU A 423 -11.13 5.97 -22.22
CA LEU A 423 -11.14 6.91 -21.10
C LEU A 423 -11.79 8.23 -21.53
N SER A 424 -12.72 8.73 -20.73
CA SER A 424 -13.33 10.04 -20.86
C SER A 424 -13.10 10.90 -19.61
N THR A 425 -13.70 12.06 -19.53
CA THR A 425 -13.47 13.04 -18.47
C THR A 425 -14.77 13.78 -18.10
N ASP A 426 -14.83 14.32 -16.87
CA ASP A 426 -15.83 15.27 -16.41
C ASP A 426 -15.96 16.50 -17.32
N LYS A 427 -14.87 16.90 -17.98
CA LYS A 427 -14.84 18.04 -18.91
C LYS A 427 -15.59 17.80 -20.24
N ALA A 428 -15.98 16.55 -20.52
CA ALA A 428 -16.86 16.22 -21.65
C ALA A 428 -18.35 16.57 -21.38
N VAL A 429 -18.69 16.85 -20.11
CA VAL A 429 -20.03 17.29 -19.70
C VAL A 429 -20.13 18.81 -19.85
N ASN A 430 -21.12 19.29 -20.61
CA ASN A 430 -21.33 20.72 -20.87
C ASN A 430 -19.99 21.46 -21.13
N PRO A 431 -19.21 21.05 -22.15
CA PRO A 431 -17.85 21.50 -22.31
C PRO A 431 -17.77 23.02 -22.54
N THR A 432 -16.77 23.67 -21.93
CA THR A 432 -16.45 25.09 -22.12
C THR A 432 -15.14 25.30 -22.87
N ASN A 433 -14.50 24.21 -23.26
CA ASN A 433 -13.19 24.21 -23.92
C ASN A 433 -13.12 23.13 -25.00
N VAL A 434 -12.17 23.30 -25.93
CA VAL A 434 -11.95 22.42 -27.07
C VAL A 434 -11.62 20.99 -26.63
N MET A 435 -10.79 20.82 -25.61
CA MET A 435 -10.40 19.50 -25.11
C MET A 435 -11.65 18.73 -24.63
N GLY A 436 -12.50 19.36 -23.83
CA GLY A 436 -13.76 18.76 -23.36
C GLY A 436 -14.70 18.43 -24.52
N ALA A 437 -14.87 19.35 -25.50
CA ALA A 437 -15.69 19.09 -26.69
C ALA A 437 -15.16 17.91 -27.52
N THR A 438 -13.84 17.81 -27.71
CA THR A 438 -13.25 16.65 -28.41
C THR A 438 -13.47 15.35 -27.64
N LYS A 439 -13.41 15.35 -26.30
CA LYS A 439 -13.70 14.16 -25.48
C LYS A 439 -15.17 13.77 -25.53
N ARG A 440 -16.09 14.74 -25.58
CA ARG A 440 -17.51 14.44 -25.84
C ARG A 440 -17.71 13.77 -27.20
N LEU A 441 -17.02 14.23 -28.23
CA LEU A 441 -17.05 13.58 -29.54
C LEU A 441 -16.51 12.13 -29.49
N THR A 442 -15.53 11.84 -28.67
CA THR A 442 -15.06 10.44 -28.52
C THR A 442 -16.14 9.54 -27.91
N GLU A 443 -16.95 10.04 -26.99
CA GLU A 443 -18.12 9.29 -26.46
C GLU A 443 -19.15 9.03 -27.55
N ILE A 444 -19.46 10.03 -28.35
CA ILE A 444 -20.36 9.91 -29.51
C ILE A 444 -19.84 8.87 -30.52
N ILE A 445 -18.53 8.90 -30.83
CA ILE A 445 -17.89 7.94 -31.74
C ILE A 445 -18.09 6.51 -31.26
N ILE A 446 -17.81 6.22 -30.00
CA ILE A 446 -17.91 4.83 -29.51
C ILE A 446 -19.38 4.36 -29.43
N GLN A 447 -20.31 5.25 -29.11
CA GLN A 447 -21.73 4.94 -29.13
C GLN A 447 -22.19 4.60 -30.55
N TYR A 448 -21.80 5.41 -31.54
CA TYR A 448 -22.08 5.10 -32.96
C TYR A 448 -21.41 3.79 -33.40
N MET A 449 -20.12 3.61 -33.12
CA MET A 449 -19.41 2.39 -33.50
C MET A 449 -20.05 1.14 -32.88
N ASN A 450 -20.60 1.25 -31.67
CA ASN A 450 -21.33 0.16 -31.05
C ASN A 450 -22.62 -0.21 -31.77
N THR A 451 -23.26 0.74 -32.48
CA THR A 451 -24.50 0.45 -33.26
C THR A 451 -24.19 -0.22 -34.59
N VAL A 452 -23.04 0.05 -35.19
CA VAL A 452 -22.66 -0.48 -36.51
C VAL A 452 -21.79 -1.74 -36.44
N SER A 453 -21.04 -1.93 -35.38
CA SER A 453 -20.18 -3.10 -35.20
C SER A 453 -20.99 -4.32 -34.76
N GLN A 454 -20.66 -5.47 -35.36
CA GLN A 454 -21.18 -6.78 -34.94
C GLN A 454 -20.22 -7.56 -34.04
N ASN A 455 -18.96 -7.13 -33.93
CA ASN A 455 -17.89 -7.87 -33.27
C ASN A 455 -17.43 -7.22 -31.98
N THR A 456 -17.39 -5.89 -31.92
CA THR A 456 -16.77 -5.13 -30.85
C THR A 456 -17.83 -4.44 -29.98
N ARG A 457 -17.73 -4.64 -28.67
CA ARG A 457 -18.49 -3.88 -27.68
C ARG A 457 -17.66 -2.70 -27.22
N TYR A 458 -18.21 -1.51 -27.37
CA TYR A 458 -17.56 -0.26 -27.02
C TYR A 458 -18.14 0.31 -25.74
N ALA A 459 -17.29 0.86 -24.87
CA ALA A 459 -17.74 1.60 -23.69
C ALA A 459 -16.80 2.78 -23.40
N ALA A 460 -17.34 3.84 -22.82
CA ALA A 460 -16.58 4.96 -22.29
C ALA A 460 -16.61 4.96 -20.77
N VAL A 461 -15.53 5.44 -20.13
CA VAL A 461 -15.47 5.63 -18.68
C VAL A 461 -15.09 7.07 -18.38
N ARG A 462 -16.01 7.80 -17.76
CA ARG A 462 -15.89 9.20 -17.40
C ARG A 462 -15.52 9.35 -15.93
N PHE A 463 -14.49 10.13 -15.65
CA PHE A 463 -14.04 10.47 -14.29
C PHE A 463 -13.38 11.84 -14.25
N GLY A 464 -13.23 12.40 -13.05
CA GLY A 464 -12.62 13.71 -12.81
C GLY A 464 -11.09 13.67 -12.79
N ASN A 465 -10.50 14.57 -11.99
CA ASN A 465 -9.05 14.65 -11.92
C ASN A 465 -8.46 13.47 -11.14
N VAL A 466 -7.24 13.06 -11.53
CA VAL A 466 -6.46 12.08 -10.79
C VAL A 466 -5.25 12.74 -10.14
N LEU A 467 -4.93 12.31 -8.90
CA LEU A 467 -3.83 12.85 -8.12
C LEU A 467 -2.48 12.48 -8.72
N GLY A 468 -1.56 13.43 -8.76
CA GLY A 468 -0.17 13.18 -9.12
C GLY A 468 0.07 12.81 -10.59
N SER A 469 -0.93 12.96 -11.48
CA SER A 469 -0.71 12.73 -12.91
C SER A 469 0.22 13.79 -13.52
N HIS A 470 0.98 13.41 -14.55
CA HIS A 470 1.93 14.31 -15.22
C HIS A 470 1.27 15.62 -15.64
N GLY A 471 1.91 16.76 -15.27
CA GLY A 471 1.42 18.11 -15.56
C GLY A 471 0.14 18.52 -14.84
N SER A 472 -0.32 17.78 -13.82
CA SER A 472 -1.45 18.15 -12.98
C SER A 472 -1.08 19.18 -11.92
N VAL A 473 -2.08 19.70 -11.20
CA VAL A 473 -1.93 20.77 -10.22
C VAL A 473 -0.96 20.45 -9.08
N ILE A 474 -0.90 19.19 -8.63
CA ILE A 474 -0.02 18.78 -7.51
C ILE A 474 1.46 18.90 -7.85
N PRO A 475 1.99 18.30 -8.92
CA PRO A 475 3.39 18.51 -9.33
C PRO A 475 3.74 19.98 -9.56
N ILE A 476 2.80 20.78 -10.10
CA ILE A 476 3.02 22.22 -10.30
C ILE A 476 3.19 22.93 -8.96
N PHE A 477 2.30 22.66 -8.00
CA PHE A 477 2.38 23.27 -6.66
C PHE A 477 3.65 22.83 -5.92
N GLN A 478 4.01 21.54 -5.99
CA GLN A 478 5.25 21.04 -5.40
C GLN A 478 6.49 21.74 -5.99
N HIS A 479 6.52 21.94 -7.30
CA HIS A 479 7.60 22.67 -7.96
C HIS A 479 7.65 24.15 -7.51
N GLN A 480 6.49 24.83 -7.43
CA GLN A 480 6.42 26.21 -6.94
C GLN A 480 6.87 26.34 -5.48
N ILE A 481 6.47 25.40 -4.62
CA ILE A 481 6.90 25.35 -3.21
C ILE A 481 8.42 25.14 -3.13
N ALA A 482 8.98 24.21 -3.91
CA ALA A 482 10.43 23.96 -3.94
C ALA A 482 11.25 25.18 -4.40
N GLN A 483 10.65 26.07 -5.20
CA GLN A 483 11.26 27.34 -5.62
C GLN A 483 11.06 28.51 -4.64
N GLY A 484 10.38 28.29 -3.50
CA GLY A 484 10.08 29.35 -2.52
C GLY A 484 8.79 30.11 -2.78
N GLY A 485 7.93 29.63 -3.69
CA GLY A 485 6.63 30.22 -4.00
C GLY A 485 6.66 31.41 -5.00
N PRO A 486 5.54 32.11 -5.17
CA PRO A 486 4.22 31.83 -4.60
C PRO A 486 3.55 30.63 -5.26
N VAL A 487 2.63 29.96 -4.53
CA VAL A 487 1.75 28.96 -5.11
C VAL A 487 0.59 29.65 -5.83
N CYS A 488 0.44 29.37 -7.13
CA CYS A 488 -0.53 30.05 -8.00
C CYS A 488 -1.85 29.26 -8.10
N VAL A 489 -2.93 29.82 -7.57
CA VAL A 489 -4.29 29.26 -7.64
C VAL A 489 -5.15 30.14 -8.54
N THR A 490 -5.93 29.56 -9.46
CA THR A 490 -6.69 30.33 -10.45
C THR A 490 -7.88 31.08 -9.85
N HIS A 491 -8.58 30.50 -8.86
CA HIS A 491 -9.68 31.16 -8.16
C HIS A 491 -9.85 30.61 -6.74
N LYS A 492 -10.26 31.46 -5.78
CA LYS A 492 -10.44 31.06 -4.36
C LYS A 492 -11.50 29.96 -4.14
N ASP A 493 -12.54 29.93 -4.96
CA ASP A 493 -13.67 29.01 -4.81
C ASP A 493 -13.64 27.86 -5.83
N ILE A 494 -12.57 27.73 -6.63
CA ILE A 494 -12.47 26.65 -7.61
C ILE A 494 -12.41 25.30 -6.92
N THR A 495 -13.25 24.38 -7.34
CA THR A 495 -13.27 23.01 -6.85
C THR A 495 -13.00 22.01 -7.96
N ARG A 496 -12.44 20.87 -7.61
CA ARG A 496 -12.25 19.72 -8.50
C ARG A 496 -12.52 18.42 -7.74
N TYR A 497 -13.00 17.45 -8.49
CA TYR A 497 -13.06 16.08 -8.00
C TYR A 497 -11.70 15.44 -8.14
N PHE A 498 -11.30 14.67 -7.12
CA PHE A 498 -10.04 13.93 -7.15
C PHE A 498 -10.22 12.46 -6.81
N MET A 499 -9.41 11.64 -7.48
CA MET A 499 -9.29 10.21 -7.29
C MET A 499 -7.81 9.82 -7.35
N THR A 500 -7.40 8.72 -6.73
CA THR A 500 -6.05 8.21 -6.94
C THR A 500 -5.93 7.52 -8.29
N ILE A 501 -4.72 7.50 -8.87
CA ILE A 501 -4.49 6.81 -10.16
C ILE A 501 -4.82 5.32 -10.07
N PRO A 502 -4.39 4.57 -9.02
CA PRO A 502 -4.77 3.17 -8.85
C PRO A 502 -6.29 2.96 -8.74
N GLU A 503 -7.01 3.83 -8.00
CA GLU A 503 -8.48 3.74 -7.90
C GLU A 503 -9.14 3.93 -9.27
N ALA A 504 -8.73 4.94 -10.04
CA ALA A 504 -9.26 5.19 -11.37
C ALA A 504 -9.03 4.00 -12.30
N ALA A 505 -7.80 3.48 -12.39
CA ALA A 505 -7.47 2.34 -13.24
C ALA A 505 -8.24 1.07 -12.85
N GLN A 506 -8.39 0.81 -11.55
CA GLN A 506 -9.18 -0.31 -11.04
C GLN A 506 -10.66 -0.21 -11.46
N LEU A 507 -11.27 0.96 -11.31
CA LEU A 507 -12.66 1.18 -11.69
C LEU A 507 -12.85 1.13 -13.20
N VAL A 508 -11.88 1.61 -14.00
CA VAL A 508 -11.87 1.46 -15.46
C VAL A 508 -11.86 -0.02 -15.87
N CYS A 509 -11.00 -0.84 -15.27
CA CYS A 509 -10.99 -2.28 -15.53
C CYS A 509 -12.31 -2.94 -15.16
N GLN A 510 -12.94 -2.55 -14.04
CA GLN A 510 -14.25 -3.08 -13.65
C GLN A 510 -15.38 -2.60 -14.57
N ALA A 511 -15.38 -1.33 -14.99
CA ALA A 511 -16.34 -0.81 -15.98
C ALA A 511 -16.26 -1.61 -17.29
N GLY A 512 -15.04 -1.93 -17.76
CA GLY A 512 -14.84 -2.81 -18.90
C GLY A 512 -15.47 -4.20 -18.72
N GLY A 513 -15.42 -4.78 -17.51
CA GLY A 513 -16.08 -6.04 -17.19
C GLY A 513 -17.62 -5.96 -17.20
N LEU A 514 -18.16 -4.81 -16.79
CA LEU A 514 -19.60 -4.54 -16.75
C LEU A 514 -20.19 -4.14 -18.12
N ALA A 515 -19.35 -3.70 -19.07
CA ALA A 515 -19.78 -3.18 -20.35
C ALA A 515 -20.50 -4.22 -21.21
N LEU A 516 -21.70 -3.89 -21.64
CA LEU A 516 -22.53 -4.65 -22.57
C LEU A 516 -22.47 -4.07 -23.99
N GLY A 517 -22.18 -2.77 -24.13
CA GLY A 517 -21.93 -2.04 -25.37
C GLY A 517 -22.71 -0.72 -25.48
N GLY A 518 -22.02 0.36 -25.82
CA GLY A 518 -22.58 1.71 -26.02
C GLY A 518 -22.68 2.55 -24.73
N GLU A 519 -22.38 2.01 -23.57
CA GLU A 519 -22.52 2.73 -22.30
C GLU A 519 -21.43 3.77 -22.08
N VAL A 520 -21.82 4.85 -21.39
CA VAL A 520 -20.90 5.76 -20.74
C VAL A 520 -20.98 5.52 -19.23
N PHE A 521 -19.95 4.91 -18.67
CA PHE A 521 -19.81 4.74 -17.24
C PHE A 521 -19.29 6.02 -16.59
N VAL A 522 -19.85 6.38 -15.44
CA VAL A 522 -19.45 7.53 -14.64
C VAL A 522 -18.95 7.02 -13.29
N LEU A 523 -17.71 7.34 -12.96
CA LEU A 523 -17.12 6.93 -11.68
C LEU A 523 -17.57 7.86 -10.55
N ASP A 524 -17.85 7.28 -9.40
CA ASP A 524 -18.13 8.04 -8.17
C ASP A 524 -16.88 8.78 -7.72
N MET A 525 -16.88 10.09 -7.87
CA MET A 525 -15.74 10.95 -7.51
C MET A 525 -15.77 11.43 -6.05
N GLY A 526 -16.83 11.09 -5.28
CA GLY A 526 -17.02 11.59 -3.92
C GLY A 526 -17.22 13.11 -3.87
N GLU A 527 -16.75 13.75 -2.81
CA GLU A 527 -16.91 15.19 -2.60
C GLU A 527 -15.85 16.01 -3.36
N PRO A 528 -16.23 17.17 -3.92
CA PRO A 528 -15.28 18.06 -4.58
C PRO A 528 -14.36 18.73 -3.56
N VAL A 529 -13.11 18.95 -3.94
CA VAL A 529 -12.05 19.55 -3.11
C VAL A 529 -11.73 20.96 -3.61
N LYS A 530 -11.68 21.95 -2.70
CA LYS A 530 -11.20 23.29 -3.04
C LYS A 530 -9.70 23.25 -3.34
N ILE A 531 -9.31 23.83 -4.47
CA ILE A 531 -7.90 23.85 -4.90
C ILE A 531 -7.03 24.69 -3.95
N ILE A 532 -7.61 25.72 -3.33
CA ILE A 532 -6.90 26.52 -2.33
C ILE A 532 -6.56 25.70 -1.08
N ASP A 533 -7.45 24.80 -0.63
CA ASP A 533 -7.20 23.93 0.52
C ASP A 533 -6.14 22.88 0.18
N LEU A 534 -6.15 22.39 -1.08
CA LEU A 534 -5.10 21.51 -1.59
C LEU A 534 -3.73 22.20 -1.56
N ALA A 535 -3.66 23.48 -1.99
CA ALA A 535 -2.44 24.28 -1.96
C ALA A 535 -1.91 24.45 -0.52
N LYS A 536 -2.80 24.85 0.42
CA LYS A 536 -2.45 24.99 1.84
C LYS A 536 -1.90 23.71 2.43
N ASN A 537 -2.56 22.59 2.14
CA ASN A 537 -2.13 21.27 2.62
C ASN A 537 -0.76 20.87 2.05
N LEU A 538 -0.48 21.15 0.76
CA LEU A 538 0.82 20.87 0.17
C LEU A 538 1.94 21.75 0.77
N ILE A 539 1.67 23.03 1.03
CA ILE A 539 2.62 23.92 1.70
C ILE A 539 2.99 23.36 3.08
N ARG A 540 1.97 22.94 3.87
CA ARG A 540 2.19 22.36 5.20
C ARG A 540 2.91 21.01 5.15
N LEU A 541 2.56 20.14 4.20
CA LEU A 541 3.23 18.86 3.99
C LEU A 541 4.71 19.02 3.60
N SER A 542 5.03 20.13 2.95
CA SER A 542 6.41 20.50 2.59
C SER A 542 7.18 21.12 3.76
N GLY A 543 6.57 21.28 4.93
CA GLY A 543 7.19 21.82 6.14
C GLY A 543 7.19 23.36 6.23
N PHE A 544 6.40 24.04 5.39
CA PHE A 544 6.32 25.51 5.37
C PHE A 544 4.97 26.01 5.91
N THR A 545 4.94 27.26 6.29
CA THR A 545 3.72 28.00 6.65
C THR A 545 3.21 28.83 5.47
N GLU A 546 1.93 29.22 5.52
CA GLU A 546 1.32 30.12 4.51
C GLU A 546 1.98 31.52 4.49
N GLY A 547 2.67 31.91 5.57
CA GLY A 547 3.45 33.16 5.64
C GLY A 547 4.78 33.05 4.92
N GLU A 548 5.40 31.88 4.89
CA GLU A 548 6.66 31.62 4.20
C GLU A 548 6.44 31.38 2.70
N ILE A 549 5.39 30.65 2.34
CA ILE A 549 5.00 30.37 0.95
C ILE A 549 3.59 30.94 0.70
N PRO A 550 3.48 32.17 0.15
CA PRO A 550 2.19 32.80 -0.08
C PRO A 550 1.43 32.16 -1.26
N ILE A 551 0.09 32.19 -1.17
CA ILE A 551 -0.80 31.78 -2.26
C ILE A 551 -1.21 33.01 -3.06
N LYS A 552 -0.99 32.98 -4.38
CA LYS A 552 -1.38 34.03 -5.32
C LYS A 552 -2.58 33.61 -6.15
N ILE A 553 -3.62 34.44 -6.20
CA ILE A 553 -4.77 34.23 -7.09
C ILE A 553 -4.45 34.85 -8.46
N THR A 554 -4.55 34.06 -9.53
CA THR A 554 -4.12 34.46 -10.90
C THR A 554 -5.28 34.76 -11.86
N GLY A 555 -6.52 34.43 -11.51
CA GLY A 555 -7.67 34.44 -12.44
C GLY A 555 -7.88 33.08 -13.12
N LEU A 556 -9.13 32.81 -13.54
CA LEU A 556 -9.45 31.60 -14.28
C LEU A 556 -8.79 31.62 -15.66
N ARG A 557 -8.33 30.47 -16.12
CA ARG A 557 -7.75 30.31 -17.46
C ARG A 557 -8.85 30.24 -18.52
N PRO A 558 -8.57 30.58 -19.79
CA PRO A 558 -9.54 30.38 -20.87
C PRO A 558 -10.07 28.94 -20.91
N GLY A 559 -11.39 28.79 -20.94
CA GLY A 559 -12.06 27.48 -20.93
C GLY A 559 -12.08 26.74 -19.59
N GLU A 560 -11.58 27.34 -18.50
CA GLU A 560 -11.61 26.72 -17.17
C GLU A 560 -12.93 27.01 -16.46
N LYS A 561 -13.61 25.95 -15.98
CA LYS A 561 -14.82 26.05 -15.15
C LYS A 561 -14.49 26.29 -13.69
N LEU A 562 -15.35 27.00 -12.97
CA LEU A 562 -15.27 27.13 -11.52
C LEU A 562 -15.60 25.78 -10.82
N TYR A 563 -16.62 25.09 -11.32
CA TYR A 563 -17.09 23.78 -10.85
C TYR A 563 -17.19 22.83 -12.04
N GLU A 564 -16.80 21.57 -11.86
CA GLU A 564 -16.93 20.52 -12.87
C GLU A 564 -18.15 19.64 -12.58
N GLU A 565 -18.77 19.12 -13.63
CA GLU A 565 -19.95 18.26 -13.58
C GLU A 565 -19.58 16.85 -14.04
N LEU A 566 -20.10 15.82 -13.39
CA LEU A 566 -19.81 14.42 -13.72
C LEU A 566 -20.77 13.85 -14.76
N ALA A 567 -21.99 14.36 -14.80
CA ALA A 567 -23.03 13.93 -15.76
C ALA A 567 -23.96 15.11 -16.09
N MET A 568 -24.60 15.09 -17.26
CA MET A 568 -25.64 16.03 -17.63
C MET A 568 -26.91 15.78 -16.79
N GLU A 569 -27.81 16.76 -16.69
CA GLU A 569 -29.03 16.62 -15.87
C GLU A 569 -29.89 15.42 -16.36
N GLU A 570 -30.01 15.21 -17.66
CA GLU A 570 -30.73 14.09 -18.28
C GLU A 570 -30.06 12.74 -17.96
N GLU A 571 -28.71 12.70 -17.99
CA GLU A 571 -27.93 11.54 -17.61
C GLU A 571 -28.06 11.23 -16.11
N MET A 572 -28.18 12.26 -15.25
CA MET A 572 -28.39 12.10 -13.82
C MET A 572 -29.77 11.51 -13.48
N GLN A 573 -30.80 11.86 -14.23
CA GLN A 573 -32.18 11.32 -14.08
C GLN A 573 -32.27 9.87 -14.55
N SER A 574 -31.54 9.50 -15.60
CA SER A 574 -31.57 8.16 -16.22
C SER A 574 -30.49 7.22 -15.69
N ARG A 575 -29.59 7.69 -14.81
CA ARG A 575 -28.47 6.91 -14.33
C ARG A 575 -28.90 5.67 -13.54
N GLN A 576 -28.28 4.54 -13.83
CA GLN A 576 -28.48 3.30 -13.11
C GLN A 576 -27.23 2.95 -12.29
N ARG A 577 -27.45 2.32 -11.13
CA ARG A 577 -26.35 1.74 -10.35
C ARG A 577 -25.95 0.41 -10.97
N THR A 578 -24.64 0.20 -11.09
CA THR A 578 -24.11 -1.09 -11.50
C THR A 578 -23.91 -2.04 -10.29
N ALA A 579 -23.43 -3.24 -10.54
CA ALA A 579 -23.02 -4.18 -9.48
C ALA A 579 -21.92 -3.58 -8.56
N ASN A 580 -21.10 -2.67 -9.10
CA ASN A 580 -20.17 -1.89 -8.29
C ASN A 580 -20.80 -0.54 -7.92
N LYS A 581 -21.01 -0.31 -6.62
CA LYS A 581 -21.63 0.92 -6.09
C LYS A 581 -20.91 2.22 -6.46
N LYS A 582 -19.65 2.15 -6.88
CA LYS A 582 -18.82 3.30 -7.31
C LYS A 582 -18.86 3.54 -8.82
N ILE A 583 -19.61 2.76 -9.58
CA ILE A 583 -19.73 2.89 -11.03
C ILE A 583 -21.22 3.06 -11.37
N PHE A 584 -21.55 4.19 -11.94
CA PHE A 584 -22.88 4.47 -12.51
C PHE A 584 -22.82 4.27 -14.03
N VAL A 585 -23.95 3.99 -14.65
CA VAL A 585 -24.07 3.87 -16.10
C VAL A 585 -25.15 4.81 -16.60
N THR A 586 -24.86 5.50 -17.71
CA THR A 586 -25.82 6.29 -18.46
C THR A 586 -26.33 5.47 -19.65
N GLN A 587 -27.55 5.74 -20.09
CA GLN A 587 -28.14 5.06 -21.26
C GLN A 587 -27.38 5.46 -22.53
N PRO A 588 -27.18 4.52 -23.47
CA PRO A 588 -26.68 4.84 -24.80
C PRO A 588 -27.62 5.82 -25.53
N VAL A 589 -27.03 6.74 -26.27
CA VAL A 589 -27.79 7.68 -27.14
C VAL A 589 -27.75 7.15 -28.56
N GLU A 590 -28.90 7.14 -29.23
CA GLU A 590 -28.99 6.77 -30.63
C GLU A 590 -28.42 7.90 -31.49
N ILE A 591 -27.51 7.56 -32.42
CA ILE A 591 -26.81 8.51 -33.27
C ILE A 591 -27.14 8.22 -34.73
N ASP A 592 -27.67 9.22 -35.41
CA ASP A 592 -27.99 9.15 -36.82
C ASP A 592 -26.72 8.99 -37.68
N LYS A 593 -26.77 8.06 -38.65
CA LYS A 593 -25.63 7.68 -39.50
C LYS A 593 -25.18 8.82 -40.42
N ASP A 594 -26.13 9.54 -41.02
CA ASP A 594 -25.78 10.59 -41.98
C ASP A 594 -25.20 11.80 -41.25
N ARG A 595 -25.75 12.12 -40.09
CA ARG A 595 -25.19 13.15 -39.20
C ARG A 595 -23.77 12.79 -38.70
N PHE A 596 -23.52 11.50 -38.42
CA PHE A 596 -22.20 11.03 -38.03
C PHE A 596 -21.17 11.15 -39.17
N ALA A 597 -21.55 10.76 -40.39
CA ALA A 597 -20.69 10.89 -41.57
C ALA A 597 -20.36 12.36 -41.88
N ALA A 598 -21.36 13.24 -41.86
CA ALA A 598 -21.18 14.69 -42.04
C ALA A 598 -20.27 15.28 -40.95
N MET A 599 -20.39 14.80 -39.71
CA MET A 599 -19.50 15.21 -38.59
C MET A 599 -18.03 14.89 -38.89
N LEU A 600 -17.72 13.67 -39.33
CA LEU A 600 -16.36 13.28 -39.67
C LEU A 600 -15.80 14.09 -40.84
N GLU A 601 -16.62 14.34 -41.87
CA GLU A 601 -16.23 15.14 -43.05
C GLU A 601 -15.93 16.60 -42.67
N ASP A 602 -16.82 17.24 -41.93
CA ASP A 602 -16.64 18.62 -41.44
C ASP A 602 -15.37 18.72 -40.55
N LEU A 603 -15.16 17.74 -39.64
CA LEU A 603 -14.00 17.72 -38.75
C LEU A 603 -12.68 17.40 -39.47
N ALA A 604 -12.70 16.72 -40.60
CA ALA A 604 -11.52 16.48 -41.44
C ALA A 604 -11.02 17.76 -42.12
N ASN A 605 -11.91 18.71 -42.39
CA ASN A 605 -11.65 19.93 -43.14
C ASN A 605 -11.54 21.19 -42.25
N ILE A 606 -11.34 21.06 -40.95
CA ILE A 606 -11.23 22.18 -40.00
C ILE A 606 -9.95 23.00 -40.20
N THR A 607 -10.10 24.30 -39.93
CA THR A 607 -8.99 25.24 -39.76
C THR A 607 -9.02 25.82 -38.34
N PRO A 608 -7.96 26.50 -37.89
CA PRO A 608 -7.95 27.14 -36.56
C PRO A 608 -9.12 28.11 -36.33
N GLU A 609 -9.65 28.71 -37.41
CA GLU A 609 -10.78 29.66 -37.39
C GLU A 609 -12.14 28.94 -37.31
N THR A 610 -12.29 27.80 -37.98
CA THR A 610 -13.57 27.10 -38.13
C THR A 610 -13.80 26.03 -37.06
N VAL A 611 -12.76 25.51 -36.46
CA VAL A 611 -12.83 24.34 -35.56
C VAL A 611 -13.84 24.50 -34.42
N ARG A 612 -13.89 25.67 -33.77
CA ARG A 612 -14.85 25.91 -32.67
C ARG A 612 -16.29 25.93 -33.17
N THR A 613 -16.55 26.52 -34.33
CA THR A 613 -17.86 26.55 -34.92
C THR A 613 -18.34 25.13 -35.33
N VAL A 614 -17.43 24.32 -35.89
CA VAL A 614 -17.71 22.92 -36.21
C VAL A 614 -17.99 22.12 -34.95
N LEU A 615 -17.17 22.27 -33.89
CA LEU A 615 -17.41 21.61 -32.62
C LEU A 615 -18.76 21.99 -32.00
N MET A 616 -19.18 23.28 -32.03
CA MET A 616 -20.50 23.70 -31.55
C MET A 616 -21.65 23.06 -32.32
N ARG A 617 -21.48 22.81 -33.62
CA ARG A 617 -22.51 22.15 -34.44
C ARG A 617 -22.80 20.71 -34.00
N TYR A 618 -21.75 19.96 -33.63
CA TYR A 618 -21.85 18.54 -33.29
C TYR A 618 -21.86 18.23 -31.79
N VAL A 619 -21.51 19.22 -30.97
CA VAL A 619 -21.60 19.17 -29.50
C VAL A 619 -22.48 20.33 -29.03
N PRO A 620 -23.81 20.18 -29.03
CA PRO A 620 -24.74 21.29 -28.77
C PRO A 620 -24.51 21.99 -27.42
N ASN A 621 -24.03 21.25 -26.41
CA ASN A 621 -23.76 21.77 -25.09
C ASN A 621 -22.32 22.36 -24.95
N TYR A 622 -21.60 22.51 -26.06
CA TYR A 622 -20.32 23.19 -26.07
C TYR A 622 -20.52 24.70 -26.14
N HIS A 623 -20.17 25.39 -25.06
CA HIS A 623 -20.20 26.84 -24.93
C HIS A 623 -18.77 27.35 -24.70
N PRO A 624 -18.03 27.72 -25.78
CA PRO A 624 -16.67 28.23 -25.63
C PRO A 624 -16.67 29.47 -24.76
N ALA A 625 -15.75 29.55 -23.82
CA ALA A 625 -15.52 30.77 -23.04
C ALA A 625 -15.21 31.93 -24.01
N PRO A 626 -15.77 33.13 -23.80
CA PRO A 626 -15.48 34.28 -24.67
C PRO A 626 -13.96 34.51 -24.70
N PRO A 627 -13.38 34.86 -25.86
CA PRO A 627 -11.99 35.17 -25.97
C PRO A 627 -11.70 36.35 -25.03
N GLU A 628 -10.77 36.19 -24.08
CA GLU A 628 -10.29 37.31 -23.26
C GLU A 628 -9.76 38.39 -24.18
N GLN A 629 -10.29 39.61 -24.05
CA GLN A 629 -9.71 40.80 -24.66
C GLN A 629 -8.26 40.94 -24.17
N GLY A 630 -7.36 40.68 -25.07
CA GLY A 630 -5.91 40.76 -25.03
C GLY A 630 -5.24 41.31 -23.74
N ASN A 631 -4.83 40.40 -22.87
CA ASN A 631 -3.66 40.63 -22.03
C ASN A 631 -2.48 39.86 -22.65
N THR A 632 -1.78 40.50 -23.55
CA THR A 632 -0.46 40.06 -24.02
C THR A 632 0.47 39.97 -22.81
N HIS A 633 0.62 38.78 -22.25
CA HIS A 633 1.76 38.53 -21.37
C HIS A 633 3.03 38.64 -22.21
N LYS A 634 3.62 39.84 -22.17
CA LYS A 634 5.04 40.04 -22.52
C LYS A 634 5.81 39.13 -21.54
N GLY A 635 6.52 38.15 -22.12
CA GLY A 635 7.48 37.37 -21.37
C GLY A 635 8.55 38.28 -20.75
N ASN A 636 8.85 37.99 -19.51
CA ASN A 636 10.13 38.21 -18.86
C ASN A 636 10.54 36.94 -18.17
#